data_4c74ede73ed7257c67aa8a0911ca7cae
#
_entry.id   4c74ede73ed7257c67aa8a0911ca7cae
#
_cell.length_a   1.000
_cell.length_b   1.000
_cell.length_c   1.000
_cell.angle_alpha   90.00
_cell.angle_beta   90.00
_cell.angle_gamma   90.00
#
_symmetry.space_group_name_H-M   'P 1'
#
loop_
_entity.id
_entity.type
_entity.pdbx_description
1 polymer ?
#
loop_
_entity_poly.entity_id
_entity_poly.type
_entity_poly.pdbx_seq_one_letter_code
_entity_poly.pdbx_strand_id
1 'polypeptide(L)'
;MIESLQGIAPDGMPRTLRILLENALRHGTASDVLRNWKPGVVGELEVYPSRVFLHDTNGVPVLADLAALRDAMVARGKDPGLVDPVIPAELVVDHSVIADVFGRPDALQLNVVREYERNTERYRFLRWGQQAFRQLKVVPPGAGIMHQINLEYLARVVEERDGWVFPDLCLGTDSHTTMVNGLGVLGWGIGGIEAEAAMLGQSVSMVLPPVVGVRLSGALPVGTTATDLVLTITETLRAHGVVGKLVEFTGPALGELGVPDRATIANMSPEFGSTAAYFPIDDRTLDYLRFTGRPAEKVALVESYAREQGLWHDPSAELTYDEYVDLDLGSVVPSIAGPRRPNQRTSLTDAKQAAESELPPGPRTTDGPGHGAVVIAAITSCTNTSNPAVMVAAGLLAKNAVERGLVSKPWVKTTLSPGSRVVMDYLTAAGLTTYLEKLGFHLTGFGCMTCIGASGNLIDEVAEVVRGEDLTVAAVLSGNRNFEGRIQSDVRLNYLASPPLVVAYALAGRMDIDLLNEPLGDGVYLHDLWPQPADIEAVIKQTLKPELFEHAYDDLFAGDDRWQGLDAPSGDTFTWGDSTYLRQPDYFTKVPDDLTGARALVRLGDSVTTDHISPAGAIPADSVAGRYLTDQGVRDRNTYASRRGNHEVMVRGAFGNVRLRNQLALGIEGSVTRGPDGELTSIYEAAMAYRAAGVPIVVVAGKEYGTGSSRDWAAKGPALLGVRAVLAQSFERIHRSNLVGLGILPLEFRPGEGDDLTGEEPIDIELHDDGFATARSAGKTYRLRIRLDTPREHDYHRHGGVLPYVLHRLSEGQSL
;
A
#
# COMPACT_ATOMS: atom_id res chain seq x y z
N MET A 1 -19.35 -6.00 28.06
CA MET A 1 -18.86 -7.40 28.22
C MET A 1 -17.44 -7.46 27.69
N ILE A 2 -16.60 -8.26 28.30
CA ILE A 2 -15.22 -8.53 27.84
C ILE A 2 -15.13 -10.06 27.70
N GLU A 3 -14.64 -10.53 26.55
CA GLU A 3 -14.28 -11.94 26.42
C GLU A 3 -12.90 -12.13 27.04
N SER A 4 -12.88 -12.72 28.25
CA SER A 4 -11.63 -12.85 29.00
C SER A 4 -10.77 -13.98 28.47
N LEU A 5 -9.49 -13.67 28.23
CA LEU A 5 -8.47 -14.64 27.81
C LEU A 5 -7.78 -15.36 28.97
N GLN A 6 -8.10 -14.98 30.23
CA GLN A 6 -7.50 -15.59 31.41
C GLN A 6 -7.88 -17.07 31.51
N GLY A 7 -6.88 -17.94 31.63
CA GLY A 7 -7.08 -19.39 31.69
C GLY A 7 -7.49 -20.06 30.39
N ILE A 8 -7.62 -19.29 29.29
CA ILE A 8 -7.94 -19.77 27.94
C ILE A 8 -6.73 -19.70 27.02
N ALA A 9 -6.03 -18.53 27.00
CA ALA A 9 -4.85 -18.37 26.21
C ALA A 9 -3.69 -19.20 26.79
N PRO A 10 -2.96 -19.96 25.94
CA PRO A 10 -1.75 -20.68 26.38
C PRO A 10 -0.70 -19.74 27.00
N ASP A 11 0.04 -20.27 27.97
CA ASP A 11 1.16 -19.55 28.56
C ASP A 11 2.22 -19.22 27.49
N GLY A 12 2.77 -18.03 27.58
CA GLY A 12 3.77 -17.55 26.60
C GLY A 12 3.24 -17.25 25.19
N MET A 13 1.92 -17.31 24.98
CA MET A 13 1.31 -17.02 23.66
C MET A 13 1.61 -15.58 23.19
N PRO A 14 2.02 -15.37 21.90
CA PRO A 14 2.22 -14.05 21.34
C PRO A 14 0.97 -13.16 21.46
N ARG A 15 1.16 -11.86 21.62
CA ARG A 15 0.06 -10.89 21.76
C ARG A 15 -0.81 -10.81 20.52
N THR A 16 -0.21 -10.89 19.35
CA THR A 16 -0.92 -10.95 18.07
C THR A 16 -1.92 -12.11 18.03
N LEU A 17 -1.52 -13.27 18.50
CA LEU A 17 -2.40 -14.46 18.57
C LEU A 17 -3.45 -14.36 19.69
N ARG A 18 -3.17 -13.62 20.77
CA ARG A 18 -4.18 -13.32 21.81
C ARG A 18 -5.32 -12.47 21.24
N ILE A 19 -5.00 -11.47 20.41
CA ILE A 19 -5.99 -10.64 19.70
C ILE A 19 -6.85 -11.52 18.77
N LEU A 20 -6.24 -12.42 18.01
CA LEU A 20 -6.96 -13.34 17.13
C LEU A 20 -7.79 -14.37 17.90
N LEU A 21 -7.33 -14.83 19.07
CA LEU A 21 -8.09 -15.72 19.94
C LEU A 21 -9.33 -15.02 20.51
N GLU A 22 -9.19 -13.78 21.00
CA GLU A 22 -10.33 -12.96 21.44
C GLU A 22 -11.36 -12.82 20.31
N ASN A 23 -10.89 -12.47 19.11
CA ASN A 23 -11.74 -12.32 17.95
C ASN A 23 -12.53 -13.60 17.63
N ALA A 24 -11.87 -14.75 17.60
CA ALA A 24 -12.52 -16.04 17.35
C ALA A 24 -13.55 -16.40 18.45
N LEU A 25 -13.21 -16.16 19.72
CA LEU A 25 -14.10 -16.44 20.86
C LEU A 25 -15.36 -15.55 20.83
N ARG A 26 -15.18 -14.26 20.62
CA ARG A 26 -16.29 -13.28 20.58
C ARG A 26 -17.24 -13.55 19.43
N HIS A 27 -16.76 -14.05 18.29
CA HIS A 27 -17.59 -14.41 17.13
C HIS A 27 -18.06 -15.88 17.13
N GLY A 28 -17.67 -16.68 18.14
CA GLY A 28 -18.08 -18.07 18.25
C GLY A 28 -17.55 -18.97 17.14
N THR A 29 -16.40 -18.60 16.54
CA THR A 29 -15.75 -19.39 15.47
C THR A 29 -14.77 -20.42 16.04
N ALA A 30 -14.29 -21.35 15.18
CA ALA A 30 -13.34 -22.38 15.59
C ALA A 30 -12.05 -21.77 16.15
N SER A 31 -11.82 -21.95 17.44
CA SER A 31 -10.69 -21.38 18.18
C SER A 31 -9.70 -22.43 18.69
N ASP A 32 -9.93 -23.71 18.39
CA ASP A 32 -9.15 -24.83 18.96
C ASP A 32 -7.67 -24.75 18.56
N VAL A 33 -7.37 -24.29 17.34
CA VAL A 33 -6.00 -24.11 16.88
C VAL A 33 -5.24 -23.07 17.70
N LEU A 34 -5.95 -22.00 18.14
CA LEU A 34 -5.39 -20.96 19.01
C LEU A 34 -5.37 -21.36 20.48
N ARG A 35 -6.43 -22.02 21.00
CA ARG A 35 -6.48 -22.52 22.38
C ARG A 35 -5.38 -23.55 22.69
N ASN A 36 -4.96 -24.31 21.69
CA ASN A 36 -3.90 -25.32 21.78
C ASN A 36 -2.61 -24.87 21.06
N TRP A 37 -2.45 -23.57 20.85
CA TRP A 37 -1.31 -23.04 20.10
C TRP A 37 0.03 -23.38 20.76
N LYS A 38 0.97 -23.75 19.94
CA LYS A 38 2.40 -23.89 20.20
C LYS A 38 3.16 -23.65 18.91
N PRO A 39 4.44 -23.31 18.93
CA PRO A 39 5.24 -23.11 17.73
C PRO A 39 5.09 -24.25 16.70
N GLY A 40 4.92 -23.87 15.44
CA GLY A 40 4.72 -24.81 14.33
C GLY A 40 3.30 -25.34 14.14
N VAL A 41 2.31 -24.86 14.92
CA VAL A 41 0.91 -25.23 14.69
C VAL A 41 0.41 -24.60 13.41
N VAL A 42 -0.24 -25.40 12.57
CA VAL A 42 -0.90 -24.98 11.34
C VAL A 42 -2.40 -25.18 11.47
N GLY A 43 -3.19 -24.24 11.02
CA GLY A 43 -4.65 -24.32 11.03
C GLY A 43 -5.26 -23.13 10.31
N GLU A 44 -6.58 -23.15 10.22
CA GLU A 44 -7.35 -22.09 9.56
C GLU A 44 -8.01 -21.21 10.62
N LEU A 45 -8.12 -19.92 10.30
CA LEU A 45 -8.79 -18.91 11.11
C LEU A 45 -9.81 -18.16 10.28
N GLU A 46 -10.90 -17.79 10.90
CA GLU A 46 -11.84 -16.79 10.43
C GLU A 46 -11.70 -15.52 11.26
N VAL A 47 -11.34 -14.42 10.61
CA VAL A 47 -11.07 -13.15 11.27
C VAL A 47 -12.16 -12.14 10.90
N TYR A 48 -12.78 -11.54 11.91
CA TYR A 48 -13.79 -10.50 11.77
C TYR A 48 -13.20 -9.15 12.17
N PRO A 49 -12.91 -8.24 11.22
CA PRO A 49 -12.34 -6.95 11.58
C PRO A 49 -13.32 -6.08 12.38
N SER A 50 -12.76 -5.23 13.22
CA SER A 50 -13.57 -4.23 13.94
C SER A 50 -14.05 -3.12 13.03
N ARG A 51 -13.27 -2.82 11.99
CA ARG A 51 -13.54 -1.82 10.96
C ARG A 51 -12.75 -2.10 9.69
N VAL A 52 -13.22 -1.53 8.58
CA VAL A 52 -12.52 -1.56 7.29
C VAL A 52 -12.04 -0.15 6.95
N PHE A 53 -10.79 -0.04 6.50
CA PHE A 53 -10.13 1.21 6.20
C PHE A 53 -9.77 1.31 4.71
N LEU A 54 -10.26 2.35 4.04
CA LEU A 54 -10.21 2.48 2.58
C LEU A 54 -9.47 3.76 2.19
N HIS A 55 -8.73 3.73 1.09
CA HIS A 55 -8.32 4.94 0.38
C HIS A 55 -9.12 5.11 -0.92
N ASP A 56 -9.19 6.31 -1.44
CA ASP A 56 -10.10 6.63 -2.55
C ASP A 56 -9.86 5.81 -3.83
N THR A 57 -8.61 5.50 -4.21
CA THR A 57 -8.36 4.77 -5.46
C THR A 57 -8.70 3.28 -5.42
N ASN A 58 -8.80 2.66 -4.23
CA ASN A 58 -9.34 1.31 -4.04
C ASN A 58 -10.77 1.35 -3.46
N GLY A 59 -11.13 2.38 -2.71
CA GLY A 59 -12.46 2.54 -2.14
C GLY A 59 -13.53 2.87 -3.18
N VAL A 60 -13.21 3.68 -4.19
CA VAL A 60 -14.16 3.94 -5.30
C VAL A 60 -14.59 2.65 -6.01
N PRO A 61 -13.69 1.74 -6.45
CA PRO A 61 -14.14 0.45 -7.01
C PRO A 61 -14.90 -0.42 -6.01
N VAL A 62 -14.50 -0.47 -4.73
CA VAL A 62 -15.26 -1.19 -3.68
C VAL A 62 -16.69 -0.68 -3.59
N LEU A 63 -16.88 0.63 -3.52
CA LEU A 63 -18.22 1.22 -3.48
C LEU A 63 -18.99 1.05 -4.81
N ALA A 64 -18.29 1.04 -5.96
CA ALA A 64 -18.90 0.75 -7.26
C ALA A 64 -19.44 -0.69 -7.32
N ASP A 65 -18.71 -1.63 -6.75
CA ASP A 65 -19.13 -3.02 -6.65
C ASP A 65 -20.35 -3.18 -5.72
N LEU A 66 -20.36 -2.51 -4.56
CA LEU A 66 -21.52 -2.48 -3.66
C LEU A 66 -22.74 -1.80 -4.32
N ALA A 67 -22.53 -0.75 -5.10
CA ALA A 67 -23.60 -0.09 -5.86
C ALA A 67 -24.17 -1.04 -6.93
N ALA A 68 -23.31 -1.74 -7.67
CA ALA A 68 -23.74 -2.75 -8.65
C ALA A 68 -24.46 -3.93 -8.00
N LEU A 69 -24.03 -4.34 -6.79
CA LEU A 69 -24.71 -5.37 -6.00
C LEU A 69 -26.12 -4.90 -5.59
N ARG A 70 -26.32 -3.63 -5.21
CA ARG A 70 -27.64 -3.04 -4.96
C ARG A 70 -28.52 -3.10 -6.21
N ASP A 71 -27.97 -2.74 -7.38
CA ASP A 71 -28.71 -2.84 -8.65
C ASP A 71 -29.10 -4.30 -8.97
N ALA A 72 -28.21 -5.26 -8.71
CA ALA A 72 -28.49 -6.69 -8.88
C ALA A 72 -29.59 -7.19 -7.92
N MET A 73 -29.67 -6.65 -6.70
CA MET A 73 -30.78 -6.92 -5.75
C MET A 73 -32.10 -6.38 -6.29
N VAL A 74 -32.14 -5.13 -6.77
CA VAL A 74 -33.33 -4.53 -7.38
C VAL A 74 -33.81 -5.34 -8.60
N ALA A 75 -32.86 -5.76 -9.46
CA ALA A 75 -33.19 -6.60 -10.62
C ALA A 75 -33.85 -7.95 -10.24
N ARG A 76 -33.61 -8.43 -9.03
CA ARG A 76 -34.23 -9.63 -8.44
C ARG A 76 -35.46 -9.34 -7.60
N GLY A 77 -35.95 -8.09 -7.57
CA GLY A 77 -37.08 -7.66 -6.76
C GLY A 77 -36.81 -7.67 -5.24
N LYS A 78 -35.54 -7.52 -4.83
CA LYS A 78 -35.13 -7.49 -3.42
C LYS A 78 -34.77 -6.08 -2.99
N ASP A 79 -34.77 -5.84 -1.67
CA ASP A 79 -34.42 -4.55 -1.08
C ASP A 79 -32.93 -4.27 -1.25
N PRO A 80 -32.50 -3.17 -1.95
CA PRO A 80 -31.11 -2.76 -2.07
C PRO A 80 -30.47 -2.38 -0.73
N GLY A 81 -31.27 -1.95 0.26
CA GLY A 81 -30.81 -1.58 1.60
C GLY A 81 -30.22 -2.74 2.40
N LEU A 82 -30.42 -4.00 1.96
CA LEU A 82 -29.75 -5.16 2.54
C LEU A 82 -28.25 -5.18 2.23
N VAL A 83 -27.80 -4.47 1.19
CA VAL A 83 -26.41 -4.27 0.85
C VAL A 83 -25.92 -3.01 1.55
N ASP A 84 -25.51 -3.14 2.82
CA ASP A 84 -25.00 -2.04 3.65
C ASP A 84 -23.89 -2.55 4.56
N PRO A 85 -22.79 -1.81 4.77
CA PRO A 85 -21.76 -2.21 5.71
C PRO A 85 -22.33 -2.44 7.11
N VAL A 86 -21.99 -3.57 7.70
CA VAL A 86 -22.40 -3.94 9.08
C VAL A 86 -21.38 -3.52 10.14
N ILE A 87 -20.19 -3.13 9.71
CA ILE A 87 -19.11 -2.57 10.53
C ILE A 87 -18.69 -1.21 9.99
N PRO A 88 -18.05 -0.35 10.81
CA PRO A 88 -17.54 0.93 10.34
C PRO A 88 -16.60 0.78 9.14
N ALA A 89 -16.85 1.54 8.10
CA ALA A 89 -16.01 1.71 6.92
C ALA A 89 -15.59 3.17 6.83
N GLU A 90 -14.29 3.42 6.86
CA GLU A 90 -13.72 4.76 6.83
C GLU A 90 -12.89 4.90 5.55
N LEU A 91 -13.28 5.84 4.68
CA LEU A 91 -12.60 6.10 3.41
C LEU A 91 -11.92 7.45 3.47
N VAL A 92 -10.64 7.50 3.11
CA VAL A 92 -9.86 8.75 3.05
C VAL A 92 -9.51 9.05 1.60
N VAL A 93 -9.76 10.30 1.17
CA VAL A 93 -9.37 10.78 -0.16
C VAL A 93 -7.96 11.36 -0.06
N ASP A 94 -6.96 10.52 -0.37
CA ASP A 94 -5.54 10.86 -0.18
C ASP A 94 -4.61 10.39 -1.33
N HIS A 95 -5.15 9.75 -2.36
CA HIS A 95 -4.39 9.19 -3.48
C HIS A 95 -4.70 9.88 -4.83
N SER A 96 -5.35 11.04 -4.83
CA SER A 96 -5.81 11.72 -6.05
C SER A 96 -5.06 13.00 -6.39
N VAL A 97 -4.39 13.61 -5.42
CA VAL A 97 -3.59 14.82 -5.63
C VAL A 97 -2.26 14.51 -6.34
N ILE A 98 -1.89 15.33 -7.32
CA ILE A 98 -0.64 15.18 -8.09
C ILE A 98 0.18 16.46 -7.93
N ALA A 99 1.50 16.34 -7.78
CA ALA A 99 2.43 17.48 -7.72
C ALA A 99 2.68 18.08 -9.12
N ASP A 100 1.62 18.57 -9.77
CA ASP A 100 1.72 19.25 -11.07
C ASP A 100 2.44 20.61 -10.94
N VAL A 101 2.14 21.32 -9.86
CA VAL A 101 2.75 22.61 -9.52
C VAL A 101 3.60 22.43 -8.27
N PHE A 102 4.82 22.95 -8.32
CA PHE A 102 5.82 22.82 -7.25
C PHE A 102 6.73 24.05 -7.20
N GLY A 103 7.60 24.15 -6.19
CA GLY A 103 8.62 25.19 -6.10
C GLY A 103 8.09 26.63 -5.95
N ARG A 104 6.80 26.80 -5.56
CA ARG A 104 6.15 28.10 -5.43
C ARG A 104 5.08 28.11 -4.31
N PRO A 105 4.80 29.26 -3.68
CA PRO A 105 3.93 29.34 -2.51
C PRO A 105 2.47 28.93 -2.74
N ASP A 106 1.95 29.07 -3.96
CA ASP A 106 0.57 28.73 -4.33
C ASP A 106 0.41 27.32 -4.91
N ALA A 107 1.47 26.48 -4.83
CA ALA A 107 1.46 25.13 -5.38
C ALA A 107 0.32 24.27 -4.82
N LEU A 108 0.10 24.27 -3.50
CA LEU A 108 -1.00 23.55 -2.86
C LEU A 108 -2.35 23.92 -3.48
N GLN A 109 -2.64 25.23 -3.57
CA GLN A 109 -3.95 25.70 -4.05
C GLN A 109 -4.20 25.29 -5.51
N LEU A 110 -3.19 25.41 -6.36
CA LEU A 110 -3.29 25.04 -7.77
C LEU A 110 -3.42 23.52 -7.95
N ASN A 111 -2.71 22.74 -7.16
CA ASN A 111 -2.82 21.28 -7.22
C ASN A 111 -4.20 20.81 -6.74
N VAL A 112 -4.76 21.39 -5.68
CA VAL A 112 -6.13 21.11 -5.21
C VAL A 112 -7.18 21.47 -6.26
N VAL A 113 -7.04 22.60 -6.95
CA VAL A 113 -7.97 22.95 -8.05
C VAL A 113 -7.93 21.87 -9.12
N ARG A 114 -6.74 21.46 -9.56
CA ARG A 114 -6.58 20.40 -10.58
C ARG A 114 -7.10 19.05 -10.10
N GLU A 115 -6.91 18.75 -8.82
CA GLU A 115 -7.42 17.53 -8.20
C GLU A 115 -8.95 17.46 -8.31
N TYR A 116 -9.66 18.52 -7.95
CA TYR A 116 -11.12 18.60 -8.08
C TYR A 116 -11.57 18.57 -9.56
N GLU A 117 -10.93 19.34 -10.46
CA GLU A 117 -11.23 19.32 -11.88
C GLU A 117 -11.15 17.90 -12.47
N ARG A 118 -10.12 17.14 -12.11
CA ARG A 118 -9.90 15.77 -12.60
C ARG A 118 -10.85 14.75 -11.98
N ASN A 119 -11.24 14.93 -10.73
CA ASN A 119 -11.87 13.88 -9.94
C ASN A 119 -13.33 14.20 -9.54
N THR A 120 -13.94 15.28 -10.02
CA THR A 120 -15.30 15.69 -9.66
C THR A 120 -16.31 14.54 -9.78
N GLU A 121 -16.25 13.72 -10.86
CA GLU A 121 -17.16 12.59 -11.05
C GLU A 121 -17.02 11.56 -9.93
N ARG A 122 -15.78 11.23 -9.52
CA ARG A 122 -15.48 10.30 -8.41
C ARG A 122 -15.94 10.88 -7.08
N TYR A 123 -15.72 12.16 -6.85
CA TYR A 123 -16.06 12.82 -5.59
C TYR A 123 -17.57 12.93 -5.40
N ARG A 124 -18.33 13.19 -6.48
CA ARG A 124 -19.81 13.11 -6.47
C ARG A 124 -20.29 11.70 -6.09
N PHE A 125 -19.64 10.66 -6.60
CA PHE A 125 -19.93 9.27 -6.26
C PHE A 125 -19.63 8.97 -4.79
N LEU A 126 -18.47 9.41 -4.26
CA LEU A 126 -18.14 9.25 -2.85
C LEU A 126 -19.14 9.98 -1.93
N ARG A 127 -19.57 11.17 -2.32
CA ARG A 127 -20.64 11.93 -1.60
C ARG A 127 -21.97 11.17 -1.60
N TRP A 128 -22.35 10.55 -2.73
CA TRP A 128 -23.50 9.66 -2.78
C TRP A 128 -23.31 8.47 -1.84
N GLY A 129 -22.18 7.79 -1.90
CA GLY A 129 -21.87 6.64 -1.06
C GLY A 129 -21.99 6.95 0.43
N GLN A 130 -21.47 8.12 0.87
CA GLN A 130 -21.58 8.59 2.25
C GLN A 130 -23.03 8.79 2.71
N GLN A 131 -23.93 9.10 1.79
CA GLN A 131 -25.37 9.26 2.09
C GLN A 131 -26.12 7.92 2.01
N ALA A 132 -25.75 7.05 1.06
CA ALA A 132 -26.43 5.80 0.77
C ALA A 132 -26.07 4.66 1.75
N PHE A 133 -24.84 4.64 2.29
CA PHE A 133 -24.34 3.62 3.19
C PHE A 133 -24.19 4.15 4.62
N ARG A 134 -24.90 3.56 5.57
CA ARG A 134 -25.00 4.07 6.96
C ARG A 134 -23.70 4.07 7.74
N GLN A 135 -22.86 3.04 7.53
CA GLN A 135 -21.60 2.86 8.27
C GLN A 135 -20.39 3.43 7.51
N LEU A 136 -20.59 4.03 6.33
CA LEU A 136 -19.52 4.63 5.56
C LEU A 136 -19.28 6.09 5.99
N LYS A 137 -18.03 6.39 6.35
CA LYS A 137 -17.56 7.76 6.55
C LYS A 137 -16.49 8.08 5.53
N VAL A 138 -16.56 9.25 4.93
CA VAL A 138 -15.57 9.72 3.94
C VAL A 138 -14.84 10.94 4.49
N VAL A 139 -13.52 10.83 4.57
CA VAL A 139 -12.63 11.97 4.83
C VAL A 139 -12.32 12.64 3.50
N PRO A 140 -12.71 13.91 3.32
CA PRO A 140 -12.55 14.64 2.07
C PRO A 140 -11.08 14.89 1.68
N PRO A 141 -10.81 15.34 0.43
CA PRO A 141 -9.49 15.74 -0.03
C PRO A 141 -8.81 16.78 0.85
N GLY A 142 -7.48 16.72 0.96
CA GLY A 142 -6.68 17.71 1.65
C GLY A 142 -6.62 17.59 3.18
N ALA A 143 -7.17 16.52 3.76
CA ALA A 143 -7.07 16.26 5.19
C ALA A 143 -5.71 15.64 5.60
N GLY A 144 -5.16 14.77 4.78
CA GLY A 144 -3.91 14.05 5.05
C GLY A 144 -3.89 12.65 4.44
N ILE A 145 -2.87 11.89 4.79
CA ILE A 145 -2.73 10.48 4.41
C ILE A 145 -3.53 9.59 5.38
N MET A 146 -4.27 8.62 4.86
CA MET A 146 -5.11 7.71 5.63
C MET A 146 -4.37 7.12 6.84
N HIS A 147 -3.14 6.65 6.69
CA HIS A 147 -2.42 5.96 7.76
C HIS A 147 -2.00 6.87 8.90
N GLN A 148 -1.62 8.12 8.59
CA GLN A 148 -1.28 9.12 9.62
C GLN A 148 -2.54 9.63 10.33
N ILE A 149 -3.62 9.90 9.60
CA ILE A 149 -4.93 10.22 10.18
C ILE A 149 -5.43 9.08 11.07
N ASN A 150 -5.23 7.82 10.64
CA ASN A 150 -5.58 6.66 11.43
C ASN A 150 -4.81 6.63 12.75
N LEU A 151 -3.48 6.78 12.70
CA LEU A 151 -2.61 6.78 13.86
C LEU A 151 -2.96 7.92 14.83
N GLU A 152 -3.11 9.13 14.30
CA GLU A 152 -3.28 10.34 15.09
C GLU A 152 -4.72 10.52 15.62
N TYR A 153 -5.74 9.98 14.93
CA TYR A 153 -7.14 10.26 15.27
C TYR A 153 -8.10 9.08 15.22
N LEU A 154 -8.16 8.28 14.10
CA LEU A 154 -9.22 7.30 13.90
C LEU A 154 -9.03 6.01 14.68
N ALA A 155 -7.79 5.55 14.89
CA ALA A 155 -7.51 4.31 15.61
C ALA A 155 -7.91 4.40 17.08
N ARG A 156 -8.64 3.39 17.54
CA ARG A 156 -9.25 3.38 18.88
C ARG A 156 -8.51 2.53 19.89
N VAL A 157 -7.64 1.64 19.43
CA VAL A 157 -6.83 0.65 20.17
C VAL A 157 -7.72 -0.40 20.85
N VAL A 158 -8.74 0.02 21.60
CA VAL A 158 -9.78 -0.81 22.20
C VAL A 158 -11.13 -0.23 21.80
N GLU A 159 -12.00 -1.05 21.27
CA GLU A 159 -13.36 -0.69 20.84
C GLU A 159 -14.39 -0.93 21.96
N GLU A 160 -15.44 -0.08 21.95
CA GLU A 160 -16.66 -0.29 22.69
C GLU A 160 -17.84 -0.25 21.71
N ARG A 161 -18.49 -1.38 21.50
CA ARG A 161 -19.61 -1.49 20.58
C ARG A 161 -20.58 -2.60 21.00
N ASP A 162 -21.88 -2.32 20.95
CA ASP A 162 -22.95 -3.27 21.24
C ASP A 162 -22.82 -3.94 22.63
N GLY A 163 -22.27 -3.18 23.59
CA GLY A 163 -22.03 -3.66 24.95
C GLY A 163 -20.78 -4.54 25.13
N TRP A 164 -19.99 -4.74 24.07
CA TRP A 164 -18.70 -5.42 24.09
C TRP A 164 -17.53 -4.44 24.14
N VAL A 165 -16.45 -4.87 24.78
CA VAL A 165 -15.13 -4.20 24.77
C VAL A 165 -14.11 -5.19 24.20
N PHE A 166 -13.41 -4.79 23.16
CA PHE A 166 -12.52 -5.68 22.40
C PHE A 166 -11.39 -4.89 21.70
N PRO A 167 -10.31 -5.56 21.26
CA PRO A 167 -9.22 -4.89 20.57
C PRO A 167 -9.67 -4.34 19.22
N ASP A 168 -9.20 -3.15 18.84
CA ASP A 168 -9.32 -2.67 17.46
C ASP A 168 -8.51 -3.59 16.53
N LEU A 169 -9.16 -4.17 15.53
CA LEU A 169 -8.59 -4.99 14.49
C LEU A 169 -8.93 -4.36 13.15
N CYS A 170 -7.93 -3.72 12.52
CA CYS A 170 -8.12 -2.86 11.35
C CYS A 170 -7.67 -3.57 10.08
N LEU A 171 -8.59 -3.85 9.15
CA LEU A 171 -8.24 -4.31 7.81
C LEU A 171 -8.40 -3.17 6.80
N GLY A 172 -7.43 -2.98 5.93
CA GLY A 172 -7.45 -1.87 4.98
C GLY A 172 -7.09 -2.24 3.56
N THR A 173 -7.64 -1.50 2.60
CA THR A 173 -7.34 -1.71 1.18
C THR A 173 -5.98 -1.16 0.74
N ASP A 174 -5.19 -0.68 1.67
CA ASP A 174 -3.79 -0.31 1.46
C ASP A 174 -2.85 -1.20 2.27
N SER A 175 -1.74 -1.60 1.67
CA SER A 175 -0.74 -2.46 2.33
C SER A 175 -0.11 -1.81 3.56
N HIS A 176 -0.02 -0.46 3.62
CA HIS A 176 0.53 0.27 4.76
C HIS A 176 -0.50 0.51 5.90
N THR A 177 -1.66 -0.14 5.87
CA THR A 177 -2.55 -0.26 7.03
C THR A 177 -1.80 -0.78 8.25
N THR A 178 -0.75 -1.55 8.02
CA THR A 178 0.18 -2.04 9.05
C THR A 178 0.82 -0.94 9.91
N MET A 179 0.83 0.33 9.49
CA MET A 179 1.35 1.44 10.30
C MET A 179 0.68 1.53 11.68
N VAL A 180 -0.58 1.19 11.78
CA VAL A 180 -1.34 1.23 13.04
C VAL A 180 -0.84 0.22 14.08
N ASN A 181 -0.08 -0.81 13.67
CA ASN A 181 0.53 -1.76 14.59
C ASN A 181 1.53 -1.09 15.55
N GLY A 182 2.11 0.05 15.15
CA GLY A 182 2.95 0.87 16.03
C GLY A 182 2.23 1.47 17.23
N LEU A 183 0.90 1.55 17.17
CA LEU A 183 0.02 2.02 18.26
C LEU A 183 -0.54 0.87 19.13
N GLY A 184 -0.23 -0.39 18.80
CA GLY A 184 -0.80 -1.55 19.49
C GLY A 184 -2.15 -2.02 18.94
N VAL A 185 -2.50 -1.61 17.72
CA VAL A 185 -3.66 -2.10 16.97
C VAL A 185 -3.18 -3.14 15.96
N LEU A 186 -3.75 -4.34 15.98
CA LEU A 186 -3.44 -5.33 14.96
C LEU A 186 -4.13 -4.96 13.65
N GLY A 187 -3.35 -4.73 12.60
CA GLY A 187 -3.89 -4.35 11.30
C GLY A 187 -3.00 -4.73 10.14
N TRP A 188 -3.62 -5.07 9.00
CA TRP A 188 -2.91 -5.39 7.77
C TRP A 188 -3.70 -5.06 6.51
N GLY A 189 -3.00 -5.11 5.37
CA GLY A 189 -3.59 -4.88 4.06
C GLY A 189 -4.35 -6.08 3.54
N ILE A 190 -5.53 -5.80 2.95
CA ILE A 190 -6.37 -6.78 2.23
C ILE A 190 -6.72 -6.27 0.84
N GLY A 191 -7.24 -7.14 -0.01
CA GLY A 191 -7.78 -6.75 -1.32
C GLY A 191 -9.14 -6.07 -1.22
N GLY A 192 -9.54 -5.35 -2.28
CA GLY A 192 -10.85 -4.70 -2.35
C GLY A 192 -12.00 -5.68 -2.16
N ILE A 193 -11.91 -6.85 -2.78
CA ILE A 193 -12.93 -7.92 -2.67
C ILE A 193 -13.04 -8.46 -1.24
N GLU A 194 -11.92 -8.65 -0.53
CA GLU A 194 -11.96 -9.05 0.88
C GLU A 194 -12.54 -7.94 1.76
N ALA A 195 -12.26 -6.67 1.43
CA ALA A 195 -12.84 -5.52 2.11
C ALA A 195 -14.36 -5.46 1.92
N GLU A 196 -14.85 -5.67 0.70
CA GLU A 196 -16.29 -5.78 0.39
C GLU A 196 -16.97 -6.87 1.20
N ALA A 197 -16.36 -8.07 1.23
CA ALA A 197 -16.86 -9.20 2.02
C ALA A 197 -16.92 -8.86 3.52
N ALA A 198 -15.83 -8.30 4.07
CA ALA A 198 -15.74 -7.90 5.47
C ALA A 198 -16.74 -6.79 5.84
N MET A 199 -16.92 -5.79 4.98
CA MET A 199 -17.93 -4.74 5.16
C MET A 199 -19.34 -5.33 5.24
N LEU A 200 -19.62 -6.38 4.46
CA LEU A 200 -20.90 -7.09 4.46
C LEU A 200 -21.01 -8.19 5.53
N GLY A 201 -20.07 -8.24 6.50
CA GLY A 201 -20.15 -9.15 7.64
C GLY A 201 -19.55 -10.53 7.42
N GLN A 202 -18.87 -10.77 6.29
CA GLN A 202 -18.11 -11.99 6.09
C GLN A 202 -16.79 -11.95 6.86
N SER A 203 -16.35 -13.11 7.33
CA SER A 203 -15.00 -13.29 7.84
C SER A 203 -13.96 -13.20 6.72
N VAL A 204 -12.76 -12.77 7.07
CA VAL A 204 -11.57 -12.98 6.24
C VAL A 204 -10.92 -14.28 6.69
N SER A 205 -10.96 -15.29 5.82
CA SER A 205 -10.33 -16.58 6.10
C SER A 205 -8.82 -16.51 5.85
N MET A 206 -8.03 -17.07 6.76
CA MET A 206 -6.58 -17.16 6.59
C MET A 206 -6.02 -18.41 7.26
N VAL A 207 -4.92 -18.91 6.72
CA VAL A 207 -4.09 -19.90 7.43
C VAL A 207 -3.36 -19.18 8.56
N LEU A 208 -3.33 -19.78 9.75
CA LEU A 208 -2.64 -19.23 10.92
C LEU A 208 -1.18 -18.91 10.56
N PRO A 209 -0.77 -17.62 10.53
CA PRO A 209 0.59 -17.28 10.21
C PRO A 209 1.55 -17.66 11.35
N PRO A 210 2.76 -18.15 11.05
CA PRO A 210 3.82 -18.23 12.05
C PRO A 210 4.15 -16.83 12.59
N VAL A 211 4.60 -16.78 13.86
CA VAL A 211 4.97 -15.51 14.51
C VAL A 211 6.48 -15.46 14.74
N VAL A 212 7.09 -14.39 14.26
CA VAL A 212 8.52 -14.09 14.45
C VAL A 212 8.67 -13.05 15.55
N GLY A 213 9.32 -13.42 16.66
CA GLY A 213 9.67 -12.47 17.73
C GLY A 213 10.95 -11.72 17.40
N VAL A 214 10.88 -10.38 17.30
CA VAL A 214 12.06 -9.51 17.08
C VAL A 214 12.43 -8.86 18.39
N ARG A 215 13.56 -9.29 18.94
CA ARG A 215 14.08 -8.79 20.22
C ARG A 215 15.03 -7.62 20.01
N LEU A 216 14.60 -6.45 20.47
CA LEU A 216 15.39 -5.21 20.40
C LEU A 216 16.25 -5.04 21.65
N SER A 217 17.51 -4.75 21.47
CA SER A 217 18.50 -4.47 22.54
C SER A 217 19.35 -3.25 22.19
N GLY A 218 20.14 -2.76 23.15
CA GLY A 218 21.03 -1.60 22.95
C GLY A 218 20.27 -0.29 22.84
N ALA A 219 20.91 0.71 22.23
CA ALA A 219 20.37 2.05 21.97
C ALA A 219 20.85 2.57 20.62
N LEU A 220 20.05 3.41 19.98
CA LEU A 220 20.41 4.03 18.69
C LEU A 220 21.64 4.95 18.85
N PRO A 221 22.64 4.85 17.96
CA PRO A 221 23.78 5.78 17.96
C PRO A 221 23.34 7.21 17.68
N VAL A 222 24.06 8.17 18.26
CA VAL A 222 23.84 9.60 17.98
C VAL A 222 24.07 9.87 16.49
N GLY A 223 23.14 10.61 15.87
CA GLY A 223 23.17 10.93 14.44
C GLY A 223 22.42 9.96 13.55
N THR A 224 21.93 8.84 14.08
CA THR A 224 20.99 7.95 13.36
C THR A 224 19.55 8.41 13.56
N THR A 225 18.67 8.01 12.64
CA THR A 225 17.26 8.37 12.62
C THR A 225 16.36 7.13 12.65
N ALA A 226 15.06 7.31 12.89
CA ALA A 226 14.07 6.24 12.73
C ALA A 226 14.09 5.65 11.33
N THR A 227 14.44 6.44 10.31
CA THR A 227 14.58 5.97 8.93
C THR A 227 15.73 4.96 8.80
N ASP A 228 16.89 5.24 9.39
CA ASP A 228 18.03 4.32 9.36
C ASP A 228 17.69 2.99 10.04
N LEU A 229 16.96 3.07 11.16
CA LEU A 229 16.47 1.90 11.87
C LEU A 229 15.52 1.08 11.01
N VAL A 230 14.48 1.69 10.41
CA VAL A 230 13.52 0.95 9.61
C VAL A 230 14.14 0.34 8.35
N LEU A 231 15.11 1.00 7.72
CA LEU A 231 15.83 0.42 6.58
C LEU A 231 16.68 -0.78 7.01
N THR A 232 17.32 -0.71 8.18
CA THR A 232 18.07 -1.84 8.77
C THR A 232 17.15 -3.02 9.08
N ILE A 233 16.00 -2.77 9.70
CA ILE A 233 14.97 -3.79 9.98
C ILE A 233 14.46 -4.40 8.67
N THR A 234 14.21 -3.58 7.65
CA THR A 234 13.70 -4.04 6.35
C THR A 234 14.68 -5.01 5.67
N GLU A 235 15.96 -4.68 5.65
CA GLU A 235 17.01 -5.57 5.14
C GLU A 235 17.09 -6.87 5.94
N THR A 236 17.16 -6.77 7.27
CA THR A 236 17.31 -7.91 8.19
C THR A 236 16.14 -8.88 8.09
N LEU A 237 14.91 -8.38 8.18
CA LEU A 237 13.71 -9.22 8.15
C LEU A 237 13.45 -9.80 6.76
N ARG A 238 13.75 -9.04 5.70
CA ARG A 238 13.66 -9.59 4.34
C ARG A 238 14.65 -10.72 4.11
N ALA A 239 15.87 -10.60 4.62
CA ALA A 239 16.90 -11.64 4.56
C ALA A 239 16.53 -12.86 5.42
N HIS A 240 15.90 -12.66 6.59
CA HIS A 240 15.39 -13.75 7.44
C HIS A 240 14.24 -14.53 6.79
N GLY A 241 13.44 -13.88 5.94
CA GLY A 241 12.33 -14.53 5.24
C GLY A 241 11.03 -14.52 6.04
N VAL A 242 10.50 -13.33 6.34
CA VAL A 242 9.23 -13.14 7.09
C VAL A 242 7.99 -13.09 6.20
N VAL A 243 8.08 -13.42 4.93
CA VAL A 243 6.95 -13.37 4.00
C VAL A 243 5.79 -14.25 4.49
N GLY A 244 4.61 -13.65 4.63
CA GLY A 244 3.39 -14.31 5.10
C GLY A 244 3.36 -14.61 6.60
N LYS A 245 4.35 -14.15 7.38
CA LYS A 245 4.40 -14.30 8.83
C LYS A 245 3.89 -13.06 9.55
N LEU A 246 3.54 -13.18 10.82
CA LEU A 246 3.39 -12.06 11.73
C LEU A 246 4.76 -11.77 12.39
N VAL A 247 5.07 -10.51 12.57
CA VAL A 247 6.23 -10.06 13.33
C VAL A 247 5.73 -9.40 14.61
N GLU A 248 6.31 -9.73 15.76
CA GLU A 248 6.02 -9.08 17.03
C GLU A 248 7.32 -8.57 17.67
N PHE A 249 7.38 -7.27 17.94
CA PHE A 249 8.53 -6.65 18.56
C PHE A 249 8.51 -6.83 20.08
N THR A 250 9.66 -7.08 20.66
CA THR A 250 9.87 -7.30 22.09
C THR A 250 11.28 -6.87 22.49
N GLY A 251 11.63 -7.07 23.74
CA GLY A 251 12.97 -6.82 24.25
C GLY A 251 13.12 -5.53 25.07
N PRO A 252 14.27 -5.36 25.74
CA PRO A 252 14.47 -4.26 26.70
C PRO A 252 14.54 -2.87 26.06
N ALA A 253 14.95 -2.77 24.77
CA ALA A 253 15.06 -1.50 24.08
C ALA A 253 13.72 -1.00 23.50
N LEU A 254 12.64 -1.80 23.54
CA LEU A 254 11.35 -1.43 22.96
C LEU A 254 10.78 -0.15 23.61
N GLY A 255 10.92 0.01 24.93
CA GLY A 255 10.46 1.19 25.66
C GLY A 255 11.14 2.50 25.30
N GLU A 256 12.30 2.44 24.63
CA GLU A 256 13.02 3.64 24.15
C GLU A 256 12.41 4.20 22.85
N LEU A 257 11.69 3.37 22.08
CA LEU A 257 11.04 3.78 20.84
C LEU A 257 9.69 4.41 21.13
N GLY A 258 9.49 5.66 20.68
CA GLY A 258 8.19 6.32 20.69
C GLY A 258 7.22 5.72 19.67
N VAL A 259 5.91 6.00 19.82
CA VAL A 259 4.91 5.54 18.83
C VAL A 259 5.23 5.99 17.41
N PRO A 260 5.73 7.22 17.13
CA PRO A 260 6.15 7.60 15.79
C PRO A 260 7.25 6.71 15.19
N ASP A 261 8.23 6.27 16.00
CA ASP A 261 9.30 5.36 15.54
C ASP A 261 8.73 3.98 15.24
N ARG A 262 7.90 3.43 16.15
CA ARG A 262 7.20 2.16 15.97
C ARG A 262 6.29 2.17 14.74
N ALA A 263 5.58 3.26 14.50
CA ALA A 263 4.72 3.44 13.34
C ALA A 263 5.53 3.47 12.04
N THR A 264 6.69 4.14 12.03
CA THR A 264 7.63 4.14 10.90
C THR A 264 8.06 2.71 10.55
N ILE A 265 8.40 1.90 11.54
CA ILE A 265 8.79 0.50 11.36
C ILE A 265 7.60 -0.34 10.87
N ALA A 266 6.47 -0.26 11.55
CA ALA A 266 5.27 -1.03 11.23
C ALA A 266 4.73 -0.70 9.83
N ASN A 267 4.87 0.55 9.38
CA ASN A 267 4.50 1.00 8.03
C ASN A 267 5.21 0.18 6.94
N MET A 268 6.47 -0.17 7.13
CA MET A 268 7.27 -0.91 6.14
C MET A 268 7.13 -2.44 6.24
N SER A 269 6.12 -2.97 6.94
CA SER A 269 5.81 -4.41 6.93
C SER A 269 5.70 -5.02 5.54
N PRO A 270 5.02 -4.39 4.58
CA PRO A 270 4.96 -4.91 3.21
C PRO A 270 6.32 -4.96 2.51
N GLU A 271 7.23 -4.03 2.82
CA GLU A 271 8.53 -3.93 2.20
C GLU A 271 9.48 -5.06 2.67
N PHE A 272 9.41 -5.45 3.94
CA PHE A 272 10.13 -6.64 4.40
C PHE A 272 9.30 -7.94 4.25
N GLY A 273 8.01 -7.84 3.95
CA GLY A 273 7.17 -8.96 3.50
C GLY A 273 6.31 -9.60 4.60
N SER A 274 6.24 -9.07 5.81
CA SER A 274 5.37 -9.61 6.84
C SER A 274 3.90 -9.24 6.62
N THR A 275 3.00 -10.04 7.16
CA THR A 275 1.57 -9.72 7.20
C THR A 275 1.28 -8.51 8.06
N ALA A 276 1.88 -8.46 9.25
CA ALA A 276 1.84 -7.33 10.19
C ALA A 276 3.12 -7.30 11.03
N ALA A 277 3.46 -6.14 11.57
CA ALA A 277 4.61 -5.94 12.46
C ALA A 277 4.16 -5.19 13.72
N TYR A 278 3.78 -5.96 14.72
CA TYR A 278 3.05 -5.49 15.89
C TYR A 278 3.98 -5.03 17.02
N PHE A 279 3.63 -3.91 17.62
CA PHE A 279 4.23 -3.40 18.84
C PHE A 279 3.22 -3.49 19.99
N PRO A 280 3.61 -4.02 21.16
CA PRO A 280 2.71 -4.14 22.31
C PRO A 280 2.37 -2.76 22.89
N ILE A 281 1.23 -2.71 23.57
CA ILE A 281 0.74 -1.51 24.28
C ILE A 281 1.59 -1.30 25.53
N ASP A 282 2.05 -0.07 25.76
CA ASP A 282 2.83 0.34 26.94
C ASP A 282 2.56 1.81 27.31
N ASP A 283 3.34 2.34 28.25
CA ASP A 283 3.22 3.75 28.68
C ASP A 283 3.42 4.73 27.51
N ARG A 284 4.29 4.43 26.53
CA ARG A 284 4.48 5.25 25.32
C ARG A 284 3.22 5.32 24.48
N THR A 285 2.48 4.22 24.38
CA THR A 285 1.17 4.19 23.71
C THR A 285 0.17 5.10 24.42
N LEU A 286 0.08 5.01 25.77
CA LEU A 286 -0.86 5.85 26.53
C LEU A 286 -0.49 7.35 26.43
N ASP A 287 0.80 7.67 26.49
CA ASP A 287 1.28 9.05 26.35
C ASP A 287 0.95 9.60 24.95
N TYR A 288 1.12 8.80 23.89
CA TYR A 288 0.72 9.21 22.54
C TYR A 288 -0.79 9.44 22.41
N LEU A 289 -1.62 8.56 22.99
CA LEU A 289 -3.07 8.73 23.00
C LEU A 289 -3.51 10.01 23.72
N ARG A 290 -2.92 10.30 24.90
CA ARG A 290 -3.17 11.57 25.61
C ARG A 290 -2.73 12.77 24.77
N PHE A 291 -1.55 12.67 24.19
CA PHE A 291 -0.93 13.75 23.41
C PHE A 291 -1.71 14.08 22.15
N THR A 292 -2.34 13.10 21.52
CA THR A 292 -3.18 13.25 20.33
C THR A 292 -4.65 13.47 20.64
N GLY A 293 -4.99 13.88 21.90
CA GLY A 293 -6.31 14.37 22.28
C GLY A 293 -7.35 13.27 22.55
N ARG A 294 -6.96 12.00 22.76
CA ARG A 294 -7.93 10.95 23.14
C ARG A 294 -8.45 11.23 24.57
N PRO A 295 -9.79 11.06 24.82
CA PRO A 295 -10.39 11.27 26.13
C PRO A 295 -9.72 10.42 27.22
N ALA A 296 -9.60 10.97 28.45
CA ALA A 296 -8.91 10.32 29.55
C ALA A 296 -9.54 8.96 29.92
N GLU A 297 -10.88 8.85 29.85
CA GLU A 297 -11.60 7.60 30.08
C GLU A 297 -11.23 6.54 29.04
N LYS A 298 -11.00 6.95 27.77
CA LYS A 298 -10.58 6.04 26.70
C LYS A 298 -9.17 5.53 26.94
N VAL A 299 -8.25 6.40 27.36
CA VAL A 299 -6.87 6.03 27.70
C VAL A 299 -6.84 5.05 28.87
N ALA A 300 -7.66 5.30 29.92
CA ALA A 300 -7.80 4.41 31.07
C ALA A 300 -8.38 3.04 30.66
N LEU A 301 -9.36 3.00 29.73
CA LEU A 301 -9.91 1.76 29.19
C LEU A 301 -8.84 0.96 28.46
N VAL A 302 -8.04 1.60 27.61
CA VAL A 302 -6.95 0.93 26.86
C VAL A 302 -5.96 0.29 27.84
N GLU A 303 -5.54 1.02 28.87
CA GLU A 303 -4.61 0.49 29.89
C GLU A 303 -5.20 -0.71 30.61
N SER A 304 -6.40 -0.59 31.18
CA SER A 304 -7.04 -1.65 31.96
C SER A 304 -7.26 -2.89 31.12
N TYR A 305 -7.78 -2.74 29.89
CA TYR A 305 -8.03 -3.84 28.97
C TYR A 305 -6.72 -4.55 28.56
N ALA A 306 -5.70 -3.77 28.17
CA ALA A 306 -4.42 -4.33 27.75
C ALA A 306 -3.73 -5.14 28.86
N ARG A 307 -3.80 -4.67 30.11
CA ARG A 307 -3.27 -5.40 31.28
C ARG A 307 -4.05 -6.67 31.56
N GLU A 308 -5.37 -6.60 31.54
CA GLU A 308 -6.25 -7.74 31.79
C GLU A 308 -6.09 -8.85 30.75
N GLN A 309 -5.95 -8.49 29.46
CA GLN A 309 -5.87 -9.45 28.35
C GLN A 309 -4.43 -9.90 28.02
N GLY A 310 -3.42 -9.41 28.76
CA GLY A 310 -2.01 -9.74 28.52
C GLY A 310 -1.46 -9.17 27.20
N LEU A 311 -2.00 -8.03 26.77
CA LEU A 311 -1.50 -7.26 25.61
C LEU A 311 -0.48 -6.19 26.00
N TRP A 312 -0.35 -5.92 27.31
CA TRP A 312 0.59 -4.96 27.84
C TRP A 312 2.03 -5.43 27.69
N HIS A 313 2.94 -4.49 27.37
CA HIS A 313 4.37 -4.80 27.34
C HIS A 313 4.92 -5.05 28.73
N ASP A 314 5.48 -6.22 28.92
CA ASP A 314 6.27 -6.58 30.10
C ASP A 314 7.64 -7.06 29.60
N PRO A 315 8.72 -6.34 29.87
CA PRO A 315 10.06 -6.72 29.42
C PRO A 315 10.57 -8.01 30.10
N SER A 316 9.94 -8.45 31.19
CA SER A 316 10.26 -9.70 31.88
C SER A 316 9.45 -10.90 31.39
N ALA A 317 8.41 -10.68 30.57
CA ALA A 317 7.57 -11.75 30.07
C ALA A 317 8.31 -12.63 29.06
N GLU A 318 8.33 -13.94 29.33
CA GLU A 318 8.87 -14.93 28.41
C GLU A 318 7.76 -15.37 27.45
N LEU A 319 7.70 -14.72 26.26
CA LEU A 319 6.81 -15.12 25.17
C LEU A 319 7.53 -16.14 24.26
N THR A 320 6.75 -17.06 23.74
CA THR A 320 7.21 -18.09 22.80
C THR A 320 6.81 -17.72 21.39
N TYR A 321 7.73 -17.82 20.45
CA TYR A 321 7.49 -17.53 19.04
C TYR A 321 7.90 -18.72 18.17
N ASP A 322 7.43 -18.78 16.93
CA ASP A 322 7.86 -19.80 15.97
C ASP A 322 9.34 -19.61 15.59
N GLU A 323 9.77 -18.36 15.50
CA GLU A 323 11.14 -17.97 15.14
C GLU A 323 11.56 -16.71 15.93
N TYR A 324 12.86 -16.47 16.00
CA TYR A 324 13.42 -15.34 16.72
C TYR A 324 14.45 -14.59 15.86
N VAL A 325 14.46 -13.26 15.97
CA VAL A 325 15.47 -12.38 15.41
C VAL A 325 15.96 -11.44 16.51
N ASP A 326 17.24 -11.41 16.77
CA ASP A 326 17.85 -10.44 17.68
C ASP A 326 18.41 -9.25 16.88
N LEU A 327 18.10 -8.03 17.30
CA LEU A 327 18.60 -6.81 16.70
C LEU A 327 19.15 -5.87 17.78
N ASP A 328 20.43 -5.58 17.69
CA ASP A 328 21.08 -4.55 18.50
C ASP A 328 20.94 -3.19 17.80
N LEU A 329 20.19 -2.26 18.43
CA LEU A 329 20.04 -0.89 17.95
C LEU A 329 21.36 -0.16 17.79
N GLY A 330 22.38 -0.54 18.57
CA GLY A 330 23.74 0.02 18.47
C GLY A 330 24.45 -0.29 17.15
N SER A 331 23.96 -1.25 16.36
CA SER A 331 24.50 -1.59 15.04
C SER A 331 23.95 -0.73 13.89
N VAL A 332 22.94 0.10 14.15
CA VAL A 332 22.31 0.94 13.13
C VAL A 332 23.26 2.07 12.72
N VAL A 333 23.41 2.26 11.42
CA VAL A 333 24.22 3.34 10.84
C VAL A 333 23.41 4.17 9.85
N PRO A 334 23.76 5.46 9.63
CA PRO A 334 23.11 6.28 8.61
C PRO A 334 23.11 5.58 7.25
N SER A 335 21.96 5.51 6.62
CA SER A 335 21.75 4.66 5.45
C SER A 335 20.79 5.29 4.44
N ILE A 336 20.87 4.82 3.21
CA ILE A 336 19.84 4.97 2.16
C ILE A 336 19.44 3.59 1.67
N ALA A 337 18.35 3.47 0.92
CA ALA A 337 17.97 2.22 0.27
C ALA A 337 17.60 2.44 -1.20
N GLY A 338 18.17 1.64 -2.06
CA GLY A 338 17.95 1.72 -3.51
C GLY A 338 19.05 1.00 -4.30
N PRO A 339 19.00 1.11 -5.63
CA PRO A 339 18.19 2.08 -6.42
C PRO A 339 16.80 1.59 -6.86
N ARG A 340 16.37 0.37 -6.50
CA ARG A 340 15.12 -0.21 -7.07
C ARG A 340 14.21 -0.87 -6.04
N ARG A 341 14.71 -1.15 -4.82
CA ARG A 341 13.94 -1.87 -3.78
C ARG A 341 14.24 -1.33 -2.39
N PRO A 342 13.26 -1.31 -1.47
CA PRO A 342 13.43 -0.81 -0.11
C PRO A 342 14.42 -1.59 0.74
N ASN A 343 14.60 -2.88 0.44
CA ASN A 343 15.54 -3.76 1.15
C ASN A 343 16.98 -3.73 0.61
N GLN A 344 17.26 -2.89 -0.40
CA GLN A 344 18.62 -2.63 -0.89
C GLN A 344 19.27 -1.51 -0.06
N ARG A 345 19.42 -1.74 1.24
CA ARG A 345 20.07 -0.78 2.14
C ARG A 345 21.55 -0.68 1.84
N THR A 346 22.06 0.54 1.88
CA THR A 346 23.48 0.87 1.74
C THR A 346 23.84 1.89 2.82
N SER A 347 24.94 1.68 3.51
CA SER A 347 25.45 2.68 4.48
C SER A 347 25.77 3.98 3.76
N LEU A 348 25.64 5.11 4.45
CA LEU A 348 25.98 6.40 3.85
C LEU A 348 27.47 6.49 3.45
N THR A 349 28.33 5.71 4.11
CA THR A 349 29.76 5.57 3.78
C THR A 349 29.96 4.93 2.39
N ASP A 350 29.12 3.99 2.01
CA ASP A 350 29.26 3.22 0.76
C ASP A 350 28.33 3.74 -0.35
N ALA A 351 27.45 4.70 -0.03
CA ALA A 351 26.40 5.20 -0.91
C ALA A 351 26.92 5.73 -2.24
N LYS A 352 28.03 6.48 -2.22
CA LYS A 352 28.69 7.00 -3.43
C LYS A 352 29.11 5.84 -4.36
N GLN A 353 29.86 4.88 -3.84
CA GLN A 353 30.37 3.74 -4.64
C GLN A 353 29.22 2.90 -5.20
N ALA A 354 28.19 2.66 -4.39
CA ALA A 354 26.99 1.94 -4.83
C ALA A 354 26.28 2.68 -5.97
N ALA A 355 26.10 4.00 -5.84
CA ALA A 355 25.48 4.81 -6.89
C ALA A 355 26.33 4.82 -8.17
N GLU A 356 27.64 5.01 -8.07
CA GLU A 356 28.56 5.01 -9.22
C GLU A 356 28.51 3.69 -10.02
N SER A 357 28.31 2.55 -9.34
CA SER A 357 28.21 1.23 -9.99
C SER A 357 26.97 1.07 -10.87
N GLU A 358 25.93 1.86 -10.66
CA GLU A 358 24.69 1.87 -11.42
C GLU A 358 24.72 2.82 -12.63
N LEU A 359 25.75 3.67 -12.71
CA LEU A 359 25.81 4.72 -13.72
C LEU A 359 26.54 4.25 -14.97
N PRO A 360 25.94 4.42 -16.16
CA PRO A 360 26.62 4.12 -17.42
C PRO A 360 27.79 5.08 -17.66
N PRO A 361 28.72 4.74 -18.58
CA PRO A 361 29.71 5.70 -19.09
C PRO A 361 29.02 6.89 -19.76
N GLY A 362 29.49 8.12 -19.51
CA GLY A 362 28.93 9.32 -20.13
C GLY A 362 29.09 10.57 -19.27
N PRO A 363 28.40 11.67 -19.61
CA PRO A 363 28.52 12.93 -18.91
C PRO A 363 28.02 12.78 -17.46
N ARG A 364 28.81 13.26 -16.51
CA ARG A 364 28.46 13.33 -15.07
C ARG A 364 27.83 14.68 -14.76
N THR A 365 27.05 14.71 -13.66
CA THR A 365 26.44 15.94 -13.16
C THR A 365 27.53 16.90 -12.67
N THR A 366 27.56 18.10 -13.25
CA THR A 366 28.45 19.20 -12.87
C THR A 366 27.64 20.49 -12.70
N ASP A 367 27.56 21.32 -13.75
CA ASP A 367 26.79 22.57 -13.79
C ASP A 367 25.38 22.40 -14.36
N GLY A 368 24.99 21.15 -14.68
CA GLY A 368 23.69 20.74 -15.20
C GLY A 368 23.45 19.25 -14.99
N PRO A 369 22.29 18.70 -15.38
CA PRO A 369 21.99 17.28 -15.21
C PRO A 369 22.87 16.41 -16.12
N GLY A 370 23.41 15.33 -15.57
CA GLY A 370 24.14 14.25 -16.22
C GLY A 370 23.74 12.92 -15.64
N HIS A 371 24.47 11.85 -15.96
CA HIS A 371 24.25 10.56 -15.29
C HIS A 371 24.51 10.71 -13.78
N GLY A 372 23.56 10.25 -12.96
CA GLY A 372 23.59 10.37 -11.52
C GLY A 372 22.94 11.65 -10.96
N ALA A 373 22.44 12.56 -11.82
CA ALA A 373 21.72 13.73 -11.34
C ALA A 373 20.49 13.34 -10.50
N VAL A 374 20.33 13.98 -9.35
CA VAL A 374 19.08 13.96 -8.59
C VAL A 374 18.14 14.96 -9.24
N VAL A 375 17.08 14.46 -9.86
CA VAL A 375 16.08 15.30 -10.56
C VAL A 375 14.77 15.43 -9.79
N ILE A 376 14.56 14.60 -8.76
CA ILE A 376 13.46 14.69 -7.79
C ILE A 376 14.02 14.54 -6.39
N ALA A 377 13.70 15.46 -5.50
CA ALA A 377 13.92 15.37 -4.06
C ALA A 377 12.58 15.61 -3.34
N ALA A 378 12.01 14.57 -2.72
CA ALA A 378 10.67 14.62 -2.18
C ALA A 378 10.62 14.27 -0.69
N ILE A 379 10.23 15.20 0.15
CA ILE A 379 9.79 14.91 1.52
C ILE A 379 8.32 14.52 1.44
N THR A 380 8.03 13.23 1.56
CA THR A 380 6.73 12.68 1.21
C THR A 380 6.36 11.47 2.06
N SER A 381 5.07 11.09 2.03
CA SER A 381 4.54 9.82 2.53
C SER A 381 4.34 9.72 4.05
N CYS A 382 3.60 8.70 4.45
CA CYS A 382 3.27 8.38 5.83
C CYS A 382 4.44 7.87 6.66
N THR A 383 5.44 7.21 6.04
CA THR A 383 6.52 6.53 6.76
C THR A 383 7.32 7.47 7.66
N ASN A 384 7.80 8.57 7.09
CA ASN A 384 8.68 9.50 7.81
C ASN A 384 7.97 10.76 8.30
N THR A 385 6.94 11.24 7.60
CA THR A 385 6.29 12.51 7.96
C THR A 385 5.45 12.42 9.25
N SER A 386 5.09 11.22 9.69
CA SER A 386 4.46 10.96 10.99
C SER A 386 5.42 11.07 12.17
N ASN A 387 6.73 11.16 11.90
CA ASN A 387 7.76 11.28 12.94
C ASN A 387 8.26 12.72 13.04
N PRO A 388 7.89 13.46 14.11
CA PRO A 388 8.28 14.85 14.26
C PRO A 388 9.79 15.08 14.33
N ALA A 389 10.56 14.11 14.86
CA ALA A 389 12.00 14.27 15.03
C ALA A 389 12.71 14.40 13.68
N VAL A 390 12.39 13.54 12.71
CA VAL A 390 13.01 13.61 11.38
C VAL A 390 12.53 14.79 10.55
N MET A 391 11.28 15.24 10.76
CA MET A 391 10.74 16.42 10.08
C MET A 391 11.35 17.72 10.60
N VAL A 392 11.48 17.86 11.91
CA VAL A 392 12.17 18.99 12.55
C VAL A 392 13.65 18.98 12.16
N ALA A 393 14.32 17.81 12.13
CA ALA A 393 15.69 17.68 11.67
C ALA A 393 15.86 18.17 10.22
N ALA A 394 14.94 17.85 9.32
CA ALA A 394 14.97 18.35 7.94
C ALA A 394 14.82 19.88 7.88
N GLY A 395 13.90 20.44 8.67
CA GLY A 395 13.71 21.89 8.77
C GLY A 395 14.93 22.63 9.35
N LEU A 396 15.56 22.07 10.38
CA LEU A 396 16.79 22.65 10.98
C LEU A 396 17.98 22.54 10.01
N LEU A 397 18.13 21.43 9.30
CA LEU A 397 19.15 21.28 8.27
C LEU A 397 18.94 22.32 7.15
N ALA A 398 17.71 22.49 6.70
CA ALA A 398 17.37 23.52 5.70
C ALA A 398 17.70 24.93 6.22
N LYS A 399 17.40 25.23 7.49
CA LYS A 399 17.79 26.49 8.13
C LYS A 399 19.30 26.70 8.10
N ASN A 400 20.06 25.71 8.57
CA ASN A 400 21.52 25.78 8.64
C ASN A 400 22.15 25.95 7.23
N ALA A 401 21.57 25.33 6.21
CA ALA A 401 21.98 25.47 4.81
C ALA A 401 21.73 26.86 4.26
N VAL A 402 20.50 27.37 4.42
CA VAL A 402 20.11 28.70 3.92
C VAL A 402 20.93 29.83 4.62
N GLU A 403 21.17 29.71 5.93
CA GLU A 403 21.98 30.67 6.69
C GLU A 403 23.45 30.69 6.24
N ARG A 404 23.93 29.62 5.57
CA ARG A 404 25.24 29.51 4.94
C ARG A 404 25.24 29.82 3.44
N GLY A 405 24.12 30.27 2.91
CA GLY A 405 23.97 30.69 1.50
C GLY A 405 23.76 29.54 0.52
N LEU A 406 23.55 28.30 0.98
CA LEU A 406 23.28 27.18 0.07
C LEU A 406 21.87 27.24 -0.48
N VAL A 407 21.70 26.74 -1.71
CA VAL A 407 20.42 26.58 -2.40
C VAL A 407 20.35 25.20 -3.06
N SER A 408 19.16 24.67 -3.26
CA SER A 408 18.96 23.45 -4.04
C SER A 408 19.39 23.66 -5.49
N LYS A 409 19.88 22.59 -6.13
CA LYS A 409 20.30 22.70 -7.54
C LYS A 409 19.10 22.96 -8.45
N PRO A 410 19.24 23.80 -9.50
CA PRO A 410 18.12 24.25 -10.31
C PRO A 410 17.44 23.12 -11.13
N TRP A 411 18.10 22.00 -11.34
CA TRP A 411 17.53 20.84 -12.01
C TRP A 411 16.78 19.88 -11.09
N VAL A 412 16.77 20.13 -9.76
CA VAL A 412 16.10 19.28 -8.78
C VAL A 412 14.69 19.79 -8.53
N LYS A 413 13.69 19.00 -8.89
CA LYS A 413 12.31 19.20 -8.45
C LYS A 413 12.18 18.86 -6.98
N THR A 414 11.96 19.87 -6.16
CA THR A 414 11.76 19.72 -4.71
C THR A 414 10.27 19.78 -4.36
N THR A 415 9.79 18.86 -3.49
CA THR A 415 8.40 18.82 -3.03
C THR A 415 8.30 18.49 -1.55
N LEU A 416 7.29 19.07 -0.89
CA LEU A 416 6.91 18.75 0.48
C LEU A 416 5.43 18.30 0.49
N SER A 417 5.18 17.06 0.92
CA SER A 417 3.85 16.45 0.94
C SER A 417 3.67 15.65 2.24
N PRO A 418 3.42 16.32 3.37
CA PRO A 418 3.31 15.64 4.65
C PRO A 418 1.99 14.88 4.78
N GLY A 419 1.97 13.92 5.72
CA GLY A 419 0.82 13.04 5.94
C GLY A 419 -0.30 13.64 6.77
N SER A 420 -0.10 14.77 7.43
CA SER A 420 -1.17 15.51 8.12
C SER A 420 -0.89 17.00 8.18
N ARG A 421 -1.95 17.78 8.45
CA ARG A 421 -1.85 19.24 8.67
C ARG A 421 -0.99 19.57 9.88
N VAL A 422 -1.03 18.76 10.92
CA VAL A 422 -0.24 18.91 12.15
C VAL A 422 1.24 19.11 11.85
N VAL A 423 1.77 18.43 10.82
CA VAL A 423 3.18 18.56 10.41
C VAL A 423 3.50 19.98 9.97
N MET A 424 2.63 20.59 9.16
CA MET A 424 2.83 21.98 8.73
C MET A 424 2.66 22.96 9.86
N ASP A 425 1.74 22.69 10.78
CA ASP A 425 1.46 23.56 11.92
C ASP A 425 2.66 23.68 12.85
N TYR A 426 3.27 22.56 13.27
CA TYR A 426 4.46 22.62 14.13
C TYR A 426 5.71 23.14 13.41
N LEU A 427 5.90 22.81 12.10
CA LEU A 427 7.02 23.36 11.32
C LEU A 427 6.89 24.88 11.15
N THR A 428 5.67 25.37 10.95
CA THR A 428 5.38 26.81 10.84
C THR A 428 5.56 27.52 12.18
N ALA A 429 5.06 26.93 13.27
CA ALA A 429 5.26 27.45 14.62
C ALA A 429 6.76 27.50 15.01
N ALA A 430 7.56 26.58 14.48
CA ALA A 430 9.02 26.57 14.64
C ALA A 430 9.74 27.57 13.71
N GLY A 431 9.06 28.20 12.76
CA GLY A 431 9.64 29.08 11.74
C GLY A 431 10.51 28.32 10.71
N LEU A 432 10.37 26.98 10.63
CA LEU A 432 11.18 26.12 9.76
C LEU A 432 10.63 26.04 8.33
N THR A 433 9.35 26.25 8.14
CA THR A 433 8.69 26.22 6.83
C THR A 433 9.36 27.20 5.84
N THR A 434 9.67 28.43 6.28
CA THR A 434 10.32 29.45 5.45
C THR A 434 11.69 29.00 4.91
N TYR A 435 12.45 28.21 5.66
CA TYR A 435 13.76 27.73 5.22
C TYR A 435 13.63 26.56 4.23
N LEU A 436 12.67 25.66 4.45
CA LEU A 436 12.34 24.60 3.47
C LEU A 436 11.89 25.23 2.14
N GLU A 437 11.01 26.24 2.18
CA GLU A 437 10.53 26.97 0.99
C GLU A 437 11.65 27.68 0.25
N LYS A 438 12.63 28.26 0.95
CA LYS A 438 13.82 28.87 0.31
C LYS A 438 14.67 27.86 -0.44
N LEU A 439 14.62 26.60 -0.06
CA LEU A 439 15.23 25.47 -0.80
C LEU A 439 14.27 24.84 -1.83
N GLY A 440 13.11 25.45 -2.06
CA GLY A 440 12.12 25.01 -3.03
C GLY A 440 11.15 23.94 -2.52
N PHE A 441 11.28 23.45 -1.29
CA PHE A 441 10.35 22.48 -0.67
C PHE A 441 9.06 23.17 -0.25
N HIS A 442 8.27 23.60 -1.23
CA HIS A 442 6.92 24.13 -1.00
C HIS A 442 5.93 23.01 -0.80
N LEU A 443 4.89 23.28 0.00
CA LEU A 443 3.78 22.34 0.20
C LEU A 443 3.02 22.12 -1.12
N THR A 444 2.99 20.88 -1.61
CA THR A 444 2.36 20.49 -2.86
C THR A 444 1.01 19.79 -2.69
N GLY A 445 0.77 19.22 -1.53
CA GLY A 445 -0.47 18.51 -1.20
C GLY A 445 -0.36 17.78 0.12
N PHE A 446 -1.51 17.35 0.65
CA PHE A 446 -1.62 16.38 1.74
C PHE A 446 -2.14 15.08 1.16
N GLY A 447 -1.33 14.02 1.13
CA GLY A 447 -1.72 12.76 0.51
C GLY A 447 -0.53 11.88 0.16
N CYS A 448 -0.81 10.67 -0.31
CA CYS A 448 0.19 9.76 -0.82
C CYS A 448 0.58 10.20 -2.24
N MET A 449 1.70 10.88 -2.38
CA MET A 449 2.08 11.54 -3.64
C MET A 449 3.25 10.83 -4.34
N THR A 450 4.48 11.25 -4.11
CA THR A 450 5.66 10.75 -4.85
C THR A 450 5.80 9.23 -4.79
N CYS A 451 5.53 8.61 -3.65
CA CYS A 451 5.67 7.16 -3.44
C CYS A 451 4.70 6.29 -4.28
N ILE A 452 3.60 6.87 -4.79
CA ILE A 452 2.63 6.18 -5.66
C ILE A 452 2.71 6.60 -7.13
N GLY A 453 3.66 7.48 -7.48
CA GLY A 453 3.78 7.99 -8.84
C GLY A 453 3.00 9.26 -9.12
N ALA A 454 2.50 9.94 -8.08
CA ALA A 454 1.87 11.26 -8.19
C ALA A 454 2.89 12.42 -8.10
N SER A 455 4.12 12.15 -8.52
CA SER A 455 5.20 13.14 -8.55
C SER A 455 4.96 14.26 -9.57
N GLY A 456 4.06 14.05 -10.54
CA GLY A 456 3.92 14.94 -11.68
C GLY A 456 5.12 14.88 -12.64
N ASN A 457 5.16 15.80 -13.59
CA ASN A 457 6.26 15.88 -14.56
C ASN A 457 7.57 16.36 -13.90
N LEU A 458 8.70 16.02 -14.49
CA LEU A 458 9.96 16.70 -14.22
C LEU A 458 9.88 18.18 -14.62
N ILE A 459 10.87 18.98 -14.24
CA ILE A 459 11.09 20.31 -14.81
C ILE A 459 11.24 20.14 -16.32
N ASP A 460 10.52 20.93 -17.12
CA ASP A 460 10.41 20.69 -18.58
C ASP A 460 11.78 20.67 -19.26
N GLU A 461 12.65 21.62 -18.96
CA GLU A 461 14.01 21.70 -19.50
C GLU A 461 14.88 20.50 -19.09
N VAL A 462 14.66 19.98 -17.86
CA VAL A 462 15.36 18.78 -17.37
C VAL A 462 14.83 17.53 -18.08
N ALA A 463 13.53 17.44 -18.29
CA ALA A 463 12.92 16.31 -18.99
C ALA A 463 13.40 16.20 -20.44
N GLU A 464 13.55 17.35 -21.13
CA GLU A 464 14.09 17.41 -22.49
C GLU A 464 15.52 16.88 -22.55
N VAL A 465 16.40 17.32 -21.64
CA VAL A 465 17.79 16.85 -21.58
C VAL A 465 17.86 15.37 -21.22
N VAL A 466 17.08 14.92 -20.19
CA VAL A 466 17.07 13.51 -19.75
C VAL A 466 16.68 12.58 -20.89
N ARG A 467 15.65 12.93 -21.67
CA ARG A 467 15.18 12.11 -22.80
C ARG A 467 16.10 12.25 -24.02
N GLY A 468 16.58 13.46 -24.30
CA GLY A 468 17.42 13.74 -25.47
C GLY A 468 18.80 13.07 -25.42
N GLU A 469 19.37 12.97 -24.21
CA GLU A 469 20.69 12.39 -23.96
C GLU A 469 20.62 10.99 -23.31
N ASP A 470 19.43 10.41 -23.15
CA ASP A 470 19.17 9.12 -22.48
C ASP A 470 19.85 9.01 -21.10
N LEU A 471 19.73 10.05 -20.28
CA LEU A 471 20.41 10.15 -19.00
C LEU A 471 19.81 9.16 -17.97
N THR A 472 20.68 8.51 -17.21
CA THR A 472 20.32 7.76 -16.03
C THR A 472 20.31 8.67 -14.83
N VAL A 473 19.11 9.13 -14.43
CA VAL A 473 18.89 10.09 -13.35
C VAL A 473 18.20 9.47 -12.16
N ALA A 474 18.21 10.17 -11.02
CA ALA A 474 17.76 9.66 -9.74
C ALA A 474 16.64 10.49 -9.11
N ALA A 475 15.79 9.80 -8.35
CA ALA A 475 14.90 10.39 -7.34
C ALA A 475 15.36 10.01 -5.93
N VAL A 476 15.34 10.96 -5.01
CA VAL A 476 15.56 10.72 -3.56
C VAL A 476 14.29 11.12 -2.83
N LEU A 477 13.70 10.20 -2.08
CA LEU A 477 12.42 10.42 -1.41
C LEU A 477 12.39 9.83 -0.01
N SER A 478 11.67 10.48 0.90
CA SER A 478 11.46 9.98 2.26
C SER A 478 10.30 8.99 2.38
N GLY A 479 9.97 8.31 1.30
CA GLY A 479 8.88 7.34 1.21
C GLY A 479 9.25 5.94 1.68
N ASN A 480 8.42 4.97 1.29
CA ASN A 480 8.57 3.54 1.62
C ASN A 480 8.80 2.65 0.39
N ARG A 481 8.56 3.13 -0.82
CA ARG A 481 8.73 2.38 -2.08
C ARG A 481 9.51 3.19 -3.10
N ASN A 482 10.39 2.48 -3.82
CA ASN A 482 11.29 3.06 -4.82
C ASN A 482 11.43 2.19 -6.07
N PHE A 483 10.36 1.48 -6.44
CA PHE A 483 10.39 0.61 -7.61
C PHE A 483 10.57 1.42 -8.90
N GLU A 484 11.37 0.89 -9.83
CA GLU A 484 11.61 1.50 -11.13
C GLU A 484 10.28 1.70 -11.90
N GLY A 485 10.12 2.86 -12.53
CA GLY A 485 8.92 3.24 -13.26
C GLY A 485 7.70 3.59 -12.40
N ARG A 486 7.79 3.43 -11.07
CA ARG A 486 6.71 3.79 -10.15
C ARG A 486 6.72 5.26 -9.76
N ILE A 487 7.89 5.82 -9.48
CA ILE A 487 8.03 7.19 -8.96
C ILE A 487 7.79 8.21 -10.08
N GLN A 488 8.49 8.04 -11.18
CA GLN A 488 8.35 8.84 -12.41
C GLN A 488 8.96 8.06 -13.58
N SER A 489 8.34 8.10 -14.75
CA SER A 489 8.69 7.25 -15.90
C SER A 489 10.09 7.48 -16.47
N ASP A 490 10.61 8.71 -16.40
CA ASP A 490 11.93 9.09 -16.92
C ASP A 490 13.06 8.84 -15.91
N VAL A 491 12.73 8.47 -14.66
CA VAL A 491 13.68 8.28 -13.56
C VAL A 491 13.95 6.79 -13.33
N ARG A 492 15.20 6.38 -13.58
CA ARG A 492 15.62 4.97 -13.47
C ARG A 492 16.08 4.57 -12.08
N LEU A 493 16.71 5.47 -11.35
CA LEU A 493 17.28 5.20 -10.01
C LEU A 493 16.44 5.89 -8.95
N ASN A 494 16.00 5.13 -7.96
CA ASN A 494 15.12 5.66 -6.91
C ASN A 494 15.67 5.25 -5.54
N TYR A 495 15.91 6.24 -4.67
CA TYR A 495 16.50 6.03 -3.36
C TYR A 495 15.58 6.50 -2.25
N LEU A 496 15.41 5.65 -1.23
CA LEU A 496 14.77 6.01 0.04
C LEU A 496 15.82 6.60 0.97
N ALA A 497 15.48 7.71 1.59
CA ALA A 497 16.34 8.40 2.54
C ALA A 497 15.51 9.11 3.62
N SER A 498 16.13 9.43 4.75
CA SER A 498 15.48 10.27 5.77
C SER A 498 15.19 11.68 5.22
N PRO A 499 14.16 12.38 5.73
CA PRO A 499 13.86 13.76 5.32
C PRO A 499 15.05 14.71 5.32
N PRO A 500 15.92 14.74 6.33
CA PRO A 500 17.14 15.58 6.27
C PRO A 500 18.12 15.16 5.16
N LEU A 501 18.26 13.87 4.87
CA LEU A 501 19.08 13.42 3.74
C LEU A 501 18.47 13.76 2.38
N VAL A 502 17.14 13.80 2.25
CA VAL A 502 16.47 14.31 1.06
C VAL A 502 16.86 15.77 0.78
N VAL A 503 16.89 16.61 1.84
CA VAL A 503 17.37 17.99 1.72
C VAL A 503 18.84 18.04 1.31
N ALA A 504 19.69 17.21 1.92
CA ALA A 504 21.12 17.15 1.59
C ALA A 504 21.37 16.77 0.12
N TYR A 505 20.65 15.76 -0.40
CA TYR A 505 20.76 15.37 -1.81
C TYR A 505 20.19 16.42 -2.78
N ALA A 506 19.20 17.22 -2.37
CA ALA A 506 18.72 18.36 -3.16
C ALA A 506 19.79 19.46 -3.28
N LEU A 507 20.55 19.70 -2.21
CA LEU A 507 21.69 20.63 -2.21
C LEU A 507 22.83 20.12 -3.08
N ALA A 508 23.16 18.83 -2.99
CA ALA A 508 24.21 18.18 -3.79
C ALA A 508 23.83 18.06 -5.28
N GLY A 509 22.57 17.74 -5.57
CA GLY A 509 22.01 17.58 -6.93
C GLY A 509 22.49 16.33 -7.67
N ARG A 510 23.21 15.42 -7.00
CA ARG A 510 23.78 14.20 -7.59
C ARG A 510 23.89 13.06 -6.58
N MET A 511 23.85 11.81 -7.06
CA MET A 511 23.99 10.62 -6.21
C MET A 511 25.44 10.18 -6.01
N ASP A 512 26.33 10.47 -6.94
CA ASP A 512 27.75 10.12 -6.94
C ASP A 512 28.57 11.07 -6.04
N ILE A 513 28.07 11.39 -4.87
CA ILE A 513 28.69 12.23 -3.84
C ILE A 513 28.92 11.44 -2.55
N ASP A 514 30.07 11.64 -1.92
CA ASP A 514 30.31 11.21 -0.54
C ASP A 514 29.80 12.31 0.40
N LEU A 515 28.57 12.18 0.88
CA LEU A 515 27.94 13.17 1.75
C LEU A 515 28.70 13.41 3.06
N LEU A 516 29.55 12.45 3.49
CA LEU A 516 30.30 12.56 4.74
C LEU A 516 31.60 13.37 4.55
N ASN A 517 32.24 13.28 3.38
CA ASN A 517 33.57 13.80 3.14
C ASN A 517 33.67 14.80 1.98
N GLU A 518 32.64 15.01 1.20
CA GLU A 518 32.59 16.00 0.13
C GLU A 518 31.64 17.16 0.48
N PRO A 519 31.95 18.39 0.08
CA PRO A 519 31.08 19.54 0.36
C PRO A 519 29.82 19.48 -0.51
N LEU A 520 28.71 19.91 0.08
CA LEU A 520 27.40 20.06 -0.61
C LEU A 520 27.38 21.30 -1.53
N GLY A 521 28.22 22.28 -1.24
CA GLY A 521 28.43 23.52 -2.00
C GLY A 521 29.23 24.49 -1.16
N ASP A 522 30.00 25.38 -1.82
CA ASP A 522 30.78 26.48 -1.22
C ASP A 522 31.67 26.11 0.00
N GLY A 523 32.16 24.87 0.00
CA GLY A 523 32.97 24.34 1.10
C GLY A 523 32.21 23.96 2.37
N VAL A 524 30.88 23.87 2.32
CA VAL A 524 30.01 23.47 3.43
C VAL A 524 29.74 21.97 3.37
N TYR A 525 29.97 21.26 4.44
CA TYR A 525 29.82 19.81 4.58
C TYR A 525 28.51 19.44 5.29
N LEU A 526 28.05 18.20 5.14
CA LEU A 526 26.85 17.72 5.79
C LEU A 526 26.92 17.87 7.32
N HIS A 527 28.08 17.58 7.93
CA HIS A 527 28.26 17.70 9.38
C HIS A 527 28.15 19.15 9.91
N ASP A 528 28.37 20.17 9.06
CA ASP A 528 28.16 21.58 9.41
C ASP A 528 26.66 21.95 9.48
N LEU A 529 25.83 21.14 8.81
CA LEU A 529 24.38 21.36 8.67
C LEU A 529 23.55 20.48 9.59
N TRP A 530 24.08 19.32 10.01
CA TRP A 530 23.33 18.31 10.76
C TRP A 530 22.94 18.85 12.13
N PRO A 531 21.63 18.87 12.50
CA PRO A 531 21.20 19.40 13.78
C PRO A 531 21.58 18.50 14.94
N GLN A 532 21.80 19.08 16.10
CA GLN A 532 22.04 18.33 17.33
C GLN A 532 20.72 17.75 17.87
N PRO A 533 20.71 16.54 18.46
CA PRO A 533 19.50 15.95 19.06
C PRO A 533 18.79 16.87 20.06
N ALA A 534 19.55 17.60 20.87
CA ALA A 534 18.99 18.54 21.84
C ALA A 534 18.23 19.70 21.18
N ASP A 535 18.64 20.16 19.99
CA ASP A 535 17.95 21.22 19.25
C ASP A 535 16.63 20.70 18.70
N ILE A 536 16.62 19.46 18.19
CA ILE A 536 15.41 18.78 17.68
C ILE A 536 14.39 18.64 18.82
N GLU A 537 14.81 18.12 19.97
CA GLU A 537 13.94 17.96 21.15
C GLU A 537 13.39 19.32 21.64
N ALA A 538 14.23 20.33 21.69
CA ALA A 538 13.80 21.67 22.13
C ALA A 538 12.71 22.23 21.22
N VAL A 539 12.86 22.11 19.89
CA VAL A 539 11.86 22.55 18.92
C VAL A 539 10.56 21.76 19.09
N ILE A 540 10.61 20.42 19.15
CA ILE A 540 9.44 19.57 19.33
C ILE A 540 8.68 19.98 20.61
N LYS A 541 9.38 20.09 21.73
CA LYS A 541 8.77 20.45 23.01
C LYS A 541 8.13 21.85 22.99
N GLN A 542 8.69 22.75 22.22
CA GLN A 542 8.17 24.12 22.11
C GLN A 542 6.94 24.20 21.21
N THR A 543 6.92 23.47 20.09
CA THR A 543 5.98 23.71 18.99
C THR A 543 4.93 22.63 18.83
N LEU A 544 5.22 21.39 19.12
CA LEU A 544 4.27 20.29 19.01
C LEU A 544 3.41 20.21 20.28
N LYS A 545 2.12 20.50 20.15
CA LYS A 545 1.14 20.62 21.25
C LYS A 545 -0.11 19.81 20.95
N PRO A 546 -0.82 19.30 21.98
CA PRO A 546 -2.06 18.55 21.79
C PRO A 546 -3.13 19.32 21.00
N GLU A 547 -3.23 20.62 21.20
CA GLU A 547 -4.21 21.49 20.55
C GLU A 547 -4.07 21.51 19.02
N LEU A 548 -2.88 21.19 18.47
CA LEU A 548 -2.68 21.08 17.03
C LEU A 548 -3.45 19.89 16.44
N PHE A 549 -3.50 18.76 17.17
CA PHE A 549 -4.26 17.60 16.75
C PHE A 549 -5.76 17.85 16.84
N GLU A 550 -6.23 18.47 17.92
CA GLU A 550 -7.63 18.85 18.06
C GLU A 550 -8.06 19.73 16.87
N HIS A 551 -7.30 20.82 16.62
CA HIS A 551 -7.60 21.72 15.51
C HIS A 551 -7.53 21.06 14.13
N ALA A 552 -6.58 20.16 13.88
CA ALA A 552 -6.41 19.50 12.58
C ALA A 552 -7.57 18.54 12.26
N TYR A 553 -8.26 18.01 13.28
CA TYR A 553 -9.25 16.94 13.12
C TYR A 553 -10.68 17.32 13.56
N ASP A 554 -10.93 18.52 14.10
CA ASP A 554 -12.26 18.96 14.54
C ASP A 554 -13.33 18.79 13.45
N ASP A 555 -13.00 19.13 12.21
CA ASP A 555 -13.89 19.08 11.05
C ASP A 555 -13.48 18.01 10.01
N LEU A 556 -12.86 16.91 10.44
CA LEU A 556 -12.26 15.91 9.56
C LEU A 556 -13.20 15.43 8.43
N PHE A 557 -14.47 15.26 8.71
CA PHE A 557 -15.47 14.75 7.77
C PHE A 557 -16.26 15.83 7.03
N ALA A 558 -16.11 17.11 7.38
CA ALA A 558 -16.87 18.21 6.80
C ALA A 558 -16.41 18.56 5.38
N GLY A 559 -15.09 18.61 5.18
CA GLY A 559 -14.48 19.05 3.91
C GLY A 559 -14.58 20.55 3.66
N ASP A 560 -13.93 20.99 2.61
CA ASP A 560 -13.95 22.40 2.16
C ASP A 560 -15.25 22.73 1.39
N ASP A 561 -15.42 24.02 1.03
CA ASP A 561 -16.59 24.51 0.28
C ASP A 561 -16.77 23.78 -1.05
N ARG A 562 -15.68 23.31 -1.70
CA ARG A 562 -15.74 22.56 -2.95
C ARG A 562 -16.38 21.19 -2.74
N TRP A 563 -15.97 20.49 -1.68
CA TRP A 563 -16.57 19.19 -1.30
C TRP A 563 -18.02 19.33 -0.92
N GLN A 564 -18.36 20.34 -0.11
CA GLN A 564 -19.73 20.60 0.31
C GLN A 564 -20.64 21.00 -0.86
N GLY A 565 -20.11 21.74 -1.83
CA GLY A 565 -20.81 22.20 -3.04
C GLY A 565 -21.00 21.14 -4.13
N LEU A 566 -20.47 19.90 -3.95
CA LEU A 566 -20.67 18.82 -4.92
C LEU A 566 -22.14 18.43 -5.03
N ASP A 567 -22.70 18.50 -6.25
CA ASP A 567 -24.04 18.00 -6.58
C ASP A 567 -24.00 16.46 -6.65
N ALA A 568 -24.31 15.79 -5.55
CA ALA A 568 -24.35 14.34 -5.46
C ALA A 568 -25.77 13.81 -5.71
N PRO A 569 -25.96 12.71 -6.47
CA PRO A 569 -27.25 12.07 -6.60
C PRO A 569 -27.75 11.55 -5.24
N SER A 570 -29.05 11.38 -5.09
CA SER A 570 -29.69 10.84 -3.89
C SER A 570 -30.38 9.50 -4.20
N GLY A 571 -30.61 8.68 -3.16
CA GLY A 571 -31.28 7.40 -3.28
C GLY A 571 -30.40 6.20 -2.96
N ASP A 572 -31.04 5.02 -2.85
CA ASP A 572 -30.38 3.77 -2.45
C ASP A 572 -29.53 3.14 -3.56
N THR A 573 -29.82 3.44 -4.83
CA THR A 573 -29.05 2.99 -6.00
C THR A 573 -28.38 4.18 -6.68
N PHE A 574 -27.26 3.93 -7.34
CA PHE A 574 -26.50 4.96 -8.03
C PHE A 574 -26.93 5.08 -9.49
N THR A 575 -27.07 6.31 -9.99
CA THR A 575 -27.35 6.57 -11.40
C THR A 575 -26.04 6.68 -12.17
N TRP A 576 -25.65 5.64 -12.91
CA TRP A 576 -24.33 5.50 -13.52
C TRP A 576 -23.99 6.53 -14.61
N GLY A 577 -24.93 6.93 -15.45
CA GLY A 577 -24.73 7.92 -16.49
C GLY A 577 -23.57 7.63 -17.46
N ASP A 578 -23.13 8.67 -18.20
CA ASP A 578 -22.00 8.60 -19.16
C ASP A 578 -20.67 9.05 -18.53
N SER A 579 -20.36 8.56 -17.33
CA SER A 579 -19.12 8.88 -16.65
C SER A 579 -17.90 8.25 -17.34
N THR A 580 -16.80 8.98 -17.38
CA THR A 580 -15.52 8.48 -17.85
C THR A 580 -14.69 7.84 -16.73
N TYR A 581 -15.12 7.97 -15.47
CA TYR A 581 -14.49 7.44 -14.26
C TYR A 581 -15.24 6.28 -13.63
N LEU A 582 -16.54 6.14 -13.92
CA LEU A 582 -17.43 5.18 -13.28
C LEU A 582 -18.25 4.45 -14.35
N ARG A 583 -18.23 3.14 -14.32
CA ARG A 583 -19.06 2.28 -15.16
C ARG A 583 -19.59 1.13 -14.33
N GLN A 584 -20.87 0.80 -14.48
CA GLN A 584 -21.48 -0.33 -13.79
C GLN A 584 -20.75 -1.63 -14.18
N PRO A 585 -20.09 -2.32 -13.24
CA PRO A 585 -19.39 -3.55 -13.55
C PRO A 585 -20.35 -4.72 -13.72
N ASP A 586 -20.00 -5.68 -14.58
CA ASP A 586 -20.72 -6.94 -14.77
C ASP A 586 -19.87 -8.12 -14.22
N TYR A 587 -19.98 -8.37 -12.91
CA TYR A 587 -19.32 -9.49 -12.22
C TYR A 587 -20.27 -10.65 -11.93
N PHE A 588 -21.53 -10.56 -12.33
CA PHE A 588 -22.57 -11.52 -11.90
C PHE A 588 -22.85 -12.60 -12.95
N THR A 589 -22.21 -12.54 -14.11
CA THR A 589 -22.33 -13.54 -15.16
C THR A 589 -21.40 -14.71 -14.88
N LYS A 590 -21.98 -15.88 -14.55
CA LYS A 590 -21.18 -17.11 -14.36
C LYS A 590 -20.52 -17.54 -15.66
N VAL A 591 -19.27 -17.81 -15.61
CA VAL A 591 -18.49 -18.29 -16.74
C VAL A 591 -18.18 -19.79 -16.56
N PRO A 592 -18.22 -20.62 -17.62
CA PRO A 592 -18.00 -22.06 -17.56
C PRO A 592 -16.61 -22.44 -17.02
N ASP A 593 -16.54 -23.52 -16.24
CA ASP A 593 -15.29 -24.04 -15.62
C ASP A 593 -14.48 -24.95 -16.56
N ASP A 594 -14.85 -25.07 -17.84
CA ASP A 594 -14.11 -25.88 -18.81
C ASP A 594 -12.78 -25.21 -19.18
N LEU A 595 -11.68 -25.91 -18.90
CA LEU A 595 -10.31 -25.50 -19.17
C LEU A 595 -9.63 -26.39 -20.23
N THR A 596 -10.41 -27.09 -21.05
CA THR A 596 -9.92 -27.93 -22.16
C THR A 596 -9.42 -27.04 -23.30
N GLY A 597 -8.22 -27.28 -23.80
CA GLY A 597 -7.64 -26.49 -24.88
C GLY A 597 -7.32 -25.06 -24.55
N ALA A 598 -7.13 -24.74 -23.26
CA ALA A 598 -6.84 -23.38 -22.81
C ALA A 598 -5.56 -22.82 -23.45
N ARG A 599 -5.52 -21.51 -23.67
CA ARG A 599 -4.35 -20.83 -24.25
C ARG A 599 -3.74 -19.88 -23.22
N ALA A 600 -2.42 -19.87 -23.15
CA ALA A 600 -1.74 -18.87 -22.34
C ALA A 600 -1.88 -17.49 -22.98
N LEU A 601 -2.55 -16.58 -22.29
CA LEU A 601 -2.64 -15.17 -22.70
C LEU A 601 -1.29 -14.49 -22.53
N VAL A 602 -0.59 -14.78 -21.44
CA VAL A 602 0.76 -14.31 -21.13
C VAL A 602 1.57 -15.43 -20.46
N ARG A 603 2.90 -15.44 -20.73
CA ARG A 603 3.88 -16.23 -19.98
C ARG A 603 4.91 -15.29 -19.36
N LEU A 604 4.92 -15.25 -18.05
CA LEU A 604 5.67 -14.27 -17.26
C LEU A 604 6.76 -14.95 -16.43
N GLY A 605 7.79 -14.20 -16.08
CA GLY A 605 8.86 -14.66 -15.21
C GLY A 605 8.54 -14.54 -13.71
N ASP A 606 9.59 -14.54 -12.89
CA ASP A 606 9.51 -14.40 -11.44
C ASP A 606 9.21 -12.96 -11.00
N SER A 607 8.64 -12.82 -9.80
CA SER A 607 8.42 -11.54 -9.10
C SER A 607 7.64 -10.51 -9.93
N VAL A 608 6.70 -10.96 -10.73
CA VAL A 608 5.79 -10.06 -11.46
C VAL A 608 4.84 -9.40 -10.47
N THR A 609 4.92 -8.07 -10.39
CA THR A 609 4.18 -7.30 -9.40
C THR A 609 2.75 -6.99 -9.83
N THR A 610 1.91 -6.60 -8.87
CA THR A 610 0.57 -6.07 -9.15
C THR A 610 0.61 -4.81 -10.03
N ASP A 611 1.71 -4.05 -10.02
CA ASP A 611 1.92 -2.91 -10.93
C ASP A 611 2.18 -3.34 -12.39
N HIS A 612 2.78 -4.51 -12.61
CA HIS A 612 2.91 -5.09 -13.96
C HIS A 612 1.56 -5.56 -14.50
N ILE A 613 0.73 -6.15 -13.63
CA ILE A 613 -0.58 -6.72 -14.02
C ILE A 613 -1.63 -5.61 -14.19
N SER A 614 -1.66 -4.65 -13.28
CA SER A 614 -2.60 -3.52 -13.31
C SER A 614 -1.88 -2.23 -12.91
N PRO A 615 -1.40 -1.43 -13.87
CA PRO A 615 -0.68 -0.19 -13.60
C PRO A 615 -1.55 0.83 -12.85
N ALA A 616 -0.92 1.72 -12.09
CA ALA A 616 -1.57 2.79 -11.34
C ALA A 616 -1.26 4.19 -11.91
N GLY A 617 -0.13 4.34 -12.59
CA GLY A 617 0.40 5.61 -13.09
C GLY A 617 -0.40 6.23 -14.24
N ALA A 618 0.19 7.25 -14.86
CA ALA A 618 -0.39 7.96 -16.00
C ALA A 618 -0.75 7.01 -17.16
N ILE A 619 -1.88 7.28 -17.82
CA ILE A 619 -2.35 6.50 -18.97
C ILE A 619 -1.68 7.03 -20.25
N PRO A 620 -0.80 6.25 -20.92
CA PRO A 620 -0.16 6.67 -22.16
C PRO A 620 -1.18 6.90 -23.28
N ALA A 621 -0.96 7.92 -24.09
CA ALA A 621 -1.91 8.31 -25.15
C ALA A 621 -2.11 7.21 -26.20
N ASP A 622 -1.03 6.51 -26.53
CA ASP A 622 -0.94 5.44 -27.54
C ASP A 622 -1.31 4.06 -27.02
N SER A 623 -1.55 3.91 -25.70
CA SER A 623 -2.04 2.66 -25.12
C SER A 623 -3.48 2.37 -25.56
N VAL A 624 -3.91 1.11 -25.45
CA VAL A 624 -5.32 0.69 -25.74
C VAL A 624 -6.31 1.49 -24.88
N ALA A 625 -6.00 1.68 -23.60
CA ALA A 625 -6.82 2.49 -22.69
C ALA A 625 -6.78 3.98 -23.05
N GLY A 626 -5.62 4.51 -23.49
CA GLY A 626 -5.46 5.89 -23.89
C GLY A 626 -6.26 6.22 -25.15
N ARG A 627 -6.21 5.37 -26.16
CA ARG A 627 -7.05 5.48 -27.38
C ARG A 627 -8.53 5.45 -27.04
N TYR A 628 -8.97 4.49 -26.22
CA TYR A 628 -10.36 4.41 -25.77
C TYR A 628 -10.84 5.70 -25.11
N LEU A 629 -10.07 6.30 -24.22
CA LEU A 629 -10.41 7.56 -23.57
C LEU A 629 -10.42 8.74 -24.57
N THR A 630 -9.48 8.75 -25.53
CA THR A 630 -9.45 9.77 -26.59
C THR A 630 -10.70 9.70 -27.46
N ASP A 631 -11.16 8.50 -27.82
CA ASP A 631 -12.39 8.26 -28.59
C ASP A 631 -13.66 8.70 -27.82
N GLN A 632 -13.61 8.69 -26.47
CA GLN A 632 -14.65 9.27 -25.61
C GLN A 632 -14.49 10.80 -25.41
N GLY A 633 -13.57 11.45 -26.08
CA GLY A 633 -13.36 12.90 -26.00
C GLY A 633 -12.58 13.37 -24.77
N VAL A 634 -11.97 12.47 -24.02
CA VAL A 634 -11.22 12.77 -22.79
C VAL A 634 -9.84 13.37 -23.17
N ARG A 635 -9.59 14.61 -22.76
CA ARG A 635 -8.32 15.30 -23.01
C ARG A 635 -7.27 14.98 -21.94
N ASP A 636 -7.63 15.10 -20.66
CA ASP A 636 -6.80 14.70 -19.53
C ASP A 636 -7.15 13.26 -19.13
N ARG A 637 -6.31 12.32 -19.50
CA ARG A 637 -6.51 10.90 -19.22
C ARG A 637 -6.34 10.54 -17.75
N ASN A 638 -5.64 11.39 -16.99
CA ASN A 638 -5.31 11.16 -15.58
C ASN A 638 -4.52 9.84 -15.41
N THR A 639 -4.74 9.10 -14.32
CA THR A 639 -4.03 7.87 -14.01
C THR A 639 -4.97 6.66 -14.05
N TYR A 640 -4.41 5.46 -14.22
CA TYR A 640 -5.16 4.22 -14.04
C TYR A 640 -5.75 4.12 -12.63
N ALA A 641 -5.02 4.57 -11.60
CA ALA A 641 -5.49 4.56 -10.22
C ALA A 641 -6.79 5.37 -10.05
N SER A 642 -6.88 6.54 -10.68
CA SER A 642 -8.08 7.38 -10.62
C SER A 642 -9.28 6.80 -11.38
N ARG A 643 -9.05 5.90 -12.35
CA ARG A 643 -10.09 5.32 -13.21
C ARG A 643 -10.50 3.90 -12.83
N ARG A 644 -10.10 3.40 -11.67
CA ARG A 644 -10.45 2.07 -11.19
C ARG A 644 -11.95 1.82 -11.04
N GLY A 645 -12.79 2.85 -10.97
CA GLY A 645 -14.24 2.74 -11.05
C GLY A 645 -14.79 2.53 -12.47
N ASN A 646 -13.93 2.61 -13.50
CA ASN A 646 -14.30 2.36 -14.90
C ASN A 646 -13.63 1.08 -15.42
N HIS A 647 -14.36 -0.03 -15.39
CA HIS A 647 -13.86 -1.33 -15.80
C HIS A 647 -13.39 -1.36 -17.26
N GLU A 648 -13.99 -0.58 -18.16
CA GLU A 648 -13.61 -0.49 -19.56
C GLU A 648 -12.18 0.04 -19.76
N VAL A 649 -11.78 1.04 -18.94
CA VAL A 649 -10.41 1.56 -18.94
C VAL A 649 -9.46 0.53 -18.34
N MET A 650 -9.85 -0.07 -17.21
CA MET A 650 -8.99 -0.96 -16.44
C MET A 650 -8.70 -2.28 -17.15
N VAL A 651 -9.68 -2.85 -17.86
CA VAL A 651 -9.49 -4.06 -18.67
C VAL A 651 -8.53 -3.82 -19.83
N ARG A 652 -8.61 -2.65 -20.46
CA ARG A 652 -7.67 -2.23 -21.52
C ARG A 652 -6.27 -1.94 -20.98
N GLY A 653 -6.18 -1.62 -19.69
CA GLY A 653 -4.92 -1.42 -18.97
C GLY A 653 -4.36 -2.68 -18.31
N ALA A 654 -5.09 -3.80 -18.31
CA ALA A 654 -4.60 -5.05 -17.73
C ALA A 654 -3.36 -5.55 -18.50
N PHE A 655 -2.31 -5.89 -17.74
CA PHE A 655 -0.96 -6.17 -18.26
C PHE A 655 -0.37 -5.00 -19.10
N GLY A 656 -0.81 -3.79 -18.83
CA GLY A 656 -0.45 -2.59 -19.61
C GLY A 656 0.82 -1.88 -19.15
N ASN A 657 1.61 -2.45 -18.25
CA ASN A 657 2.87 -1.86 -17.80
C ASN A 657 3.90 -1.87 -18.94
N VAL A 658 4.52 -0.72 -19.18
CA VAL A 658 5.51 -0.52 -20.26
C VAL A 658 6.78 -1.38 -20.09
N ARG A 659 7.04 -1.90 -18.90
CA ARG A 659 8.18 -2.76 -18.57
C ARG A 659 7.80 -4.25 -18.48
N LEU A 660 6.56 -4.60 -18.79
CA LEU A 660 6.14 -5.99 -18.78
C LEU A 660 6.94 -6.79 -19.83
N ARG A 661 7.48 -7.94 -19.41
CA ARG A 661 8.21 -8.87 -20.29
C ARG A 661 7.42 -10.15 -20.43
N ASN A 662 6.73 -10.27 -21.57
CA ASN A 662 5.96 -11.46 -21.90
C ASN A 662 6.81 -12.40 -22.76
N GLN A 663 7.04 -13.60 -22.28
CA GLN A 663 7.88 -14.59 -22.99
C GLN A 663 7.25 -15.13 -24.29
N LEU A 664 5.92 -14.89 -24.49
CA LEU A 664 5.27 -15.16 -25.78
C LEU A 664 5.59 -14.09 -26.84
N ALA A 665 6.21 -12.97 -26.44
CA ALA A 665 6.63 -11.86 -27.29
C ALA A 665 8.08 -11.49 -26.99
N LEU A 666 9.01 -12.44 -27.12
CA LEU A 666 10.42 -12.30 -26.74
C LEU A 666 11.06 -11.06 -27.38
N GLY A 667 11.77 -10.30 -26.56
CA GLY A 667 12.49 -9.09 -26.97
C GLY A 667 11.63 -7.83 -27.04
N ILE A 668 10.32 -7.91 -26.73
CA ILE A 668 9.40 -6.77 -26.71
C ILE A 668 8.96 -6.52 -25.26
N GLU A 669 9.12 -5.29 -24.79
CA GLU A 669 8.54 -4.84 -23.50
C GLU A 669 7.17 -4.22 -23.72
N GLY A 670 6.29 -4.31 -22.74
CA GLY A 670 4.96 -3.73 -22.76
C GLY A 670 3.81 -4.72 -22.95
N SER A 671 2.64 -4.20 -23.28
CA SER A 671 1.37 -4.95 -23.36
C SER A 671 1.21 -5.69 -24.69
N VAL A 672 2.13 -6.61 -25.00
CA VAL A 672 2.15 -7.38 -26.27
C VAL A 672 2.12 -8.87 -26.01
N THR A 673 1.35 -9.61 -26.84
CA THR A 673 1.26 -11.07 -26.83
C THR A 673 0.94 -11.60 -28.23
N ARG A 674 0.72 -12.92 -28.36
CA ARG A 674 0.25 -13.55 -29.60
C ARG A 674 -1.26 -13.77 -29.56
N GLY A 675 -1.92 -13.40 -30.65
CA GLY A 675 -3.34 -13.69 -30.87
C GLY A 675 -3.62 -15.16 -31.26
N PRO A 676 -4.90 -15.52 -31.46
CA PRO A 676 -5.29 -16.85 -31.94
C PRO A 676 -4.67 -17.25 -33.29
N ASP A 677 -4.38 -16.26 -34.11
CA ASP A 677 -3.72 -16.38 -35.44
C ASP A 677 -2.20 -16.52 -35.37
N GLY A 678 -1.61 -16.42 -34.16
CA GLY A 678 -0.17 -16.43 -33.90
C GLY A 678 0.53 -15.08 -34.10
N GLU A 679 -0.17 -14.05 -34.58
CA GLU A 679 0.38 -12.72 -34.81
C GLU A 679 0.52 -11.93 -33.50
N LEU A 680 1.48 -10.99 -33.50
CA LEU A 680 1.69 -10.11 -32.35
C LEU A 680 0.61 -9.03 -32.32
N THR A 681 -0.04 -8.89 -31.15
CA THR A 681 -1.07 -7.90 -30.90
C THR A 681 -1.06 -7.46 -29.43
N SER A 682 -1.92 -6.50 -29.07
CA SER A 682 -2.05 -6.14 -27.65
C SER A 682 -2.68 -7.27 -26.85
N ILE A 683 -2.34 -7.36 -25.56
CA ILE A 683 -2.90 -8.39 -24.67
C ILE A 683 -4.42 -8.27 -24.61
N TYR A 684 -4.97 -7.04 -24.63
CA TYR A 684 -6.43 -6.80 -24.66
C TYR A 684 -7.07 -7.37 -25.92
N GLU A 685 -6.55 -7.05 -27.11
CA GLU A 685 -7.10 -7.50 -28.39
C GLU A 685 -7.02 -9.02 -28.52
N ALA A 686 -5.88 -9.64 -28.10
CA ALA A 686 -5.76 -11.09 -28.05
C ALA A 686 -6.82 -11.75 -27.15
N ALA A 687 -7.01 -11.23 -25.95
CA ALA A 687 -8.02 -11.73 -25.02
C ALA A 687 -9.43 -11.65 -25.59
N MET A 688 -9.79 -10.53 -26.24
CA MET A 688 -11.10 -10.36 -26.89
C MET A 688 -11.26 -11.33 -28.06
N ALA A 689 -10.21 -11.58 -28.84
CA ALA A 689 -10.24 -12.55 -29.93
C ALA A 689 -10.40 -13.99 -29.42
N TYR A 690 -9.69 -14.42 -28.36
CA TYR A 690 -9.90 -15.72 -27.73
C TYR A 690 -11.29 -15.88 -27.16
N ARG A 691 -11.82 -14.83 -26.49
CA ARG A 691 -13.19 -14.81 -25.96
C ARG A 691 -14.23 -14.98 -27.07
N ALA A 692 -14.07 -14.27 -28.19
CA ALA A 692 -14.97 -14.37 -29.34
C ALA A 692 -14.92 -15.78 -29.98
N ALA A 693 -13.77 -16.44 -29.93
CA ALA A 693 -13.59 -17.83 -30.41
C ALA A 693 -14.07 -18.90 -29.41
N GLY A 694 -14.52 -18.52 -28.19
CA GLY A 694 -14.88 -19.44 -27.12
C GLY A 694 -13.74 -20.23 -26.53
N VAL A 695 -12.49 -19.76 -26.70
CA VAL A 695 -11.28 -20.43 -26.21
C VAL A 695 -10.95 -19.95 -24.81
N PRO A 696 -10.85 -20.84 -23.80
CA PRO A 696 -10.44 -20.45 -22.45
C PRO A 696 -9.00 -19.95 -22.42
N ILE A 697 -8.76 -18.91 -21.60
CA ILE A 697 -7.41 -18.35 -21.44
C ILE A 697 -6.92 -18.46 -20.01
N VAL A 698 -5.60 -18.65 -19.88
CA VAL A 698 -4.89 -18.78 -18.61
C VAL A 698 -3.66 -17.86 -18.60
N VAL A 699 -3.13 -17.61 -17.40
CA VAL A 699 -1.83 -16.96 -17.19
C VAL A 699 -0.83 -18.03 -16.75
N VAL A 700 0.37 -18.01 -17.30
CA VAL A 700 1.51 -18.80 -16.81
C VAL A 700 2.56 -17.86 -16.23
N ALA A 701 3.03 -18.12 -15.01
CA ALA A 701 3.94 -17.23 -14.30
C ALA A 701 4.99 -18.01 -13.48
N GLY A 702 6.05 -17.33 -13.09
CA GLY A 702 7.11 -17.85 -12.23
C GLY A 702 6.77 -17.73 -10.74
N LYS A 703 7.79 -17.45 -9.92
CA LYS A 703 7.70 -17.30 -8.47
C LYS A 703 7.15 -15.94 -8.07
N GLU A 704 6.52 -15.88 -6.86
CA GLU A 704 6.04 -14.65 -6.23
C GLU A 704 5.08 -13.84 -7.14
N TYR A 705 4.22 -14.52 -7.90
CA TYR A 705 3.26 -13.84 -8.78
C TYR A 705 2.30 -12.97 -7.98
N GLY A 706 2.20 -11.69 -8.38
CA GLY A 706 1.32 -10.70 -7.76
C GLY A 706 1.92 -10.00 -6.53
N THR A 707 3.24 -10.05 -6.33
CA THR A 707 3.93 -9.30 -5.27
C THR A 707 3.71 -7.78 -5.40
N GLY A 708 3.91 -7.03 -4.33
CA GLY A 708 3.79 -5.57 -4.31
C GLY A 708 2.54 -5.06 -3.61
N SER A 709 1.87 -4.04 -4.20
CA SER A 709 0.70 -3.40 -3.58
C SER A 709 -0.52 -4.31 -3.53
N SER A 710 -1.32 -4.19 -2.47
CA SER A 710 -2.67 -4.75 -2.42
C SER A 710 -3.54 -4.10 -3.51
N ARG A 711 -3.85 -4.87 -4.56
CA ARG A 711 -4.56 -4.35 -5.73
C ARG A 711 -5.47 -5.41 -6.33
N ASP A 712 -6.77 -5.28 -6.07
CA ASP A 712 -7.81 -6.16 -6.58
C ASP A 712 -7.91 -6.14 -8.12
N TRP A 713 -7.65 -4.98 -8.75
CA TRP A 713 -7.61 -4.86 -10.21
C TRP A 713 -6.54 -5.74 -10.88
N ALA A 714 -5.51 -6.17 -10.16
CA ALA A 714 -4.58 -7.19 -10.66
C ALA A 714 -5.25 -8.56 -10.83
N ALA A 715 -6.42 -8.77 -10.26
CA ALA A 715 -7.27 -9.95 -10.48
C ALA A 715 -8.55 -9.59 -11.26
N LYS A 716 -9.22 -8.45 -10.98
CA LYS A 716 -10.41 -7.97 -11.71
C LYS A 716 -10.14 -7.81 -13.22
N GLY A 717 -9.01 -7.19 -13.57
CA GLY A 717 -8.60 -7.01 -14.97
C GLY A 717 -8.49 -8.32 -15.73
N PRO A 718 -7.65 -9.27 -15.26
CA PRO A 718 -7.58 -10.62 -15.85
C PRO A 718 -8.91 -11.36 -15.88
N ALA A 719 -9.74 -11.30 -14.82
CA ALA A 719 -11.07 -11.92 -14.80
C ALA A 719 -11.95 -11.40 -15.93
N LEU A 720 -12.01 -10.07 -16.09
CA LEU A 720 -12.80 -9.41 -17.13
C LEU A 720 -12.23 -9.64 -18.55
N LEU A 721 -10.91 -9.87 -18.69
CA LEU A 721 -10.32 -10.36 -19.95
C LEU A 721 -10.75 -11.79 -20.28
N GLY A 722 -11.22 -12.55 -19.29
CA GLY A 722 -11.65 -13.94 -19.45
C GLY A 722 -10.63 -14.98 -18.96
N VAL A 723 -9.62 -14.55 -18.19
CA VAL A 723 -8.68 -15.48 -17.55
C VAL A 723 -9.42 -16.35 -16.54
N ARG A 724 -9.21 -17.68 -16.61
CA ARG A 724 -9.86 -18.70 -15.78
C ARG A 724 -8.99 -19.26 -14.69
N ALA A 725 -7.71 -19.42 -14.98
CA ALA A 725 -6.75 -19.94 -14.06
C ALA A 725 -5.41 -19.22 -14.22
N VAL A 726 -4.64 -19.21 -13.15
CA VAL A 726 -3.25 -18.79 -13.15
C VAL A 726 -2.39 -19.97 -12.71
N LEU A 727 -1.46 -20.39 -13.56
CA LEU A 727 -0.47 -21.41 -13.28
C LEU A 727 0.83 -20.71 -12.88
N ALA A 728 1.24 -20.80 -11.62
CA ALA A 728 2.44 -20.12 -11.13
C ALA A 728 3.30 -21.04 -10.25
N GLN A 729 4.58 -20.73 -10.13
CA GLN A 729 5.47 -21.47 -9.21
C GLN A 729 5.21 -21.10 -7.74
N SER A 730 4.78 -19.87 -7.48
CA SER A 730 4.24 -19.44 -6.19
C SER A 730 3.47 -18.12 -6.33
N PHE A 731 2.60 -17.83 -5.36
CA PHE A 731 1.75 -16.66 -5.33
C PHE A 731 2.06 -15.78 -4.11
N GLU A 732 1.93 -14.47 -4.30
CA GLU A 732 1.79 -13.57 -3.16
C GLU A 732 0.40 -13.72 -2.52
N ARG A 733 0.32 -13.66 -1.19
CA ARG A 733 -0.87 -14.00 -0.40
C ARG A 733 -2.11 -13.20 -0.81
N ILE A 734 -2.02 -11.87 -0.80
CA ILE A 734 -3.17 -10.99 -1.08
C ILE A 734 -3.66 -11.20 -2.52
N HIS A 735 -2.72 -11.33 -3.46
CA HIS A 735 -3.06 -11.52 -4.86
C HIS A 735 -3.74 -12.87 -5.10
N ARG A 736 -3.26 -13.95 -4.45
CA ARG A 736 -3.92 -15.25 -4.49
C ARG A 736 -5.38 -15.17 -4.00
N SER A 737 -5.61 -14.53 -2.84
CA SER A 737 -6.96 -14.32 -2.31
C SER A 737 -7.84 -13.52 -3.26
N ASN A 738 -7.30 -12.46 -3.89
CA ASN A 738 -8.02 -11.69 -4.89
C ASN A 738 -8.41 -12.52 -6.12
N LEU A 739 -7.53 -13.40 -6.60
CA LEU A 739 -7.87 -14.32 -7.71
C LEU A 739 -9.05 -15.22 -7.36
N VAL A 740 -9.02 -15.86 -6.18
CA VAL A 740 -10.11 -16.71 -5.67
C VAL A 740 -11.40 -15.90 -5.52
N GLY A 741 -11.30 -14.70 -4.93
CA GLY A 741 -12.44 -13.80 -4.74
C GLY A 741 -13.16 -13.40 -6.02
N LEU A 742 -12.48 -13.51 -7.17
CA LEU A 742 -13.02 -13.24 -8.50
C LEU A 742 -13.25 -14.49 -9.35
N GLY A 743 -13.20 -15.67 -8.73
CA GLY A 743 -13.46 -16.93 -9.40
C GLY A 743 -12.33 -17.42 -10.32
N ILE A 744 -11.15 -16.78 -10.28
CA ILE A 744 -9.97 -17.26 -10.99
C ILE A 744 -9.29 -18.32 -10.13
N LEU A 745 -8.96 -19.47 -10.72
CA LEU A 745 -8.36 -20.60 -10.02
C LEU A 745 -6.83 -20.47 -9.94
N PRO A 746 -6.23 -20.34 -8.75
CA PRO A 746 -4.78 -20.35 -8.60
C PRO A 746 -4.28 -21.80 -8.59
N LEU A 747 -3.37 -22.13 -9.51
CA LEU A 747 -2.75 -23.45 -9.67
C LEU A 747 -1.24 -23.34 -9.47
N GLU A 748 -0.71 -24.02 -8.48
CA GLU A 748 0.69 -23.92 -8.09
C GLU A 748 1.49 -25.15 -8.56
N PHE A 749 2.58 -24.91 -9.29
CA PHE A 749 3.50 -25.95 -9.70
C PHE A 749 4.21 -26.57 -8.50
N ARG A 750 4.62 -27.81 -8.62
CA ARG A 750 5.57 -28.41 -7.68
C ARG A 750 6.93 -27.70 -7.79
N PRO A 751 7.71 -27.68 -6.72
CA PRO A 751 9.05 -27.10 -6.76
C PRO A 751 9.90 -27.66 -7.89
N GLY A 752 10.43 -26.78 -8.74
CA GLY A 752 11.25 -27.15 -9.90
C GLY A 752 10.50 -27.56 -11.16
N GLU A 753 9.16 -27.46 -11.16
CA GLU A 753 8.33 -27.70 -12.36
C GLU A 753 7.83 -26.37 -12.96
N GLY A 754 7.43 -26.39 -14.24
CA GLY A 754 6.76 -25.30 -14.94
C GLY A 754 7.65 -24.39 -15.78
N ASP A 755 8.97 -24.43 -15.62
CA ASP A 755 9.91 -23.61 -16.41
C ASP A 755 9.88 -23.99 -17.91
N ASP A 756 9.55 -25.24 -18.19
CA ASP A 756 9.50 -25.82 -19.54
C ASP A 756 8.11 -25.76 -20.19
N LEU A 757 7.10 -25.18 -19.51
CA LEU A 757 5.80 -24.88 -20.10
C LEU A 757 5.90 -23.57 -20.89
N THR A 758 6.01 -23.67 -22.22
CA THR A 758 6.22 -22.51 -23.09
C THR A 758 5.00 -21.60 -23.17
N GLY A 759 3.79 -22.14 -23.05
CA GLY A 759 2.52 -21.43 -23.22
C GLY A 759 2.13 -21.22 -24.70
N GLU A 760 2.92 -21.69 -25.65
CA GLU A 760 2.61 -21.57 -27.09
C GLU A 760 1.58 -22.62 -27.55
N GLU A 761 1.56 -23.79 -26.92
CA GLU A 761 0.63 -24.86 -27.22
C GLU A 761 -0.62 -24.83 -26.36
N PRO A 762 -1.71 -25.50 -26.79
CA PRO A 762 -2.89 -25.66 -25.93
C PRO A 762 -2.55 -26.39 -24.63
N ILE A 763 -3.27 -26.04 -23.58
CA ILE A 763 -3.14 -26.60 -22.24
C ILE A 763 -4.47 -27.22 -21.86
N ASP A 764 -4.51 -28.52 -21.63
CA ASP A 764 -5.69 -29.20 -21.08
C ASP A 764 -5.54 -29.30 -19.57
N ILE A 765 -6.48 -28.71 -18.80
CA ILE A 765 -6.43 -28.68 -17.34
C ILE A 765 -7.64 -29.45 -16.79
N GLU A 766 -7.36 -30.51 -16.03
CA GLU A 766 -8.34 -31.36 -15.36
C GLU A 766 -8.24 -31.20 -13.85
N LEU A 767 -9.35 -30.84 -13.23
CA LEU A 767 -9.43 -30.65 -11.76
C LEU A 767 -9.79 -31.98 -11.09
N HIS A 768 -9.19 -32.27 -9.94
CA HIS A 768 -9.44 -33.48 -9.16
C HIS A 768 -9.92 -33.13 -7.74
N ASP A 769 -10.68 -34.02 -7.13
CA ASP A 769 -11.24 -33.87 -5.78
C ASP A 769 -10.17 -33.95 -4.66
N ASP A 770 -8.95 -34.36 -5.00
CA ASP A 770 -7.83 -34.52 -4.05
C ASP A 770 -7.04 -33.21 -3.77
N GLY A 771 -7.54 -32.07 -4.23
CA GLY A 771 -6.90 -30.77 -4.07
C GLY A 771 -5.79 -30.50 -5.10
N PHE A 772 -5.72 -31.30 -6.16
CA PHE A 772 -4.76 -31.13 -7.26
C PHE A 772 -5.49 -30.99 -8.61
N ALA A 773 -4.76 -30.46 -9.56
CA ALA A 773 -5.13 -30.45 -10.98
C ALA A 773 -4.02 -31.09 -11.83
N THR A 774 -4.38 -31.58 -12.98
CA THR A 774 -3.43 -32.09 -13.98
C THR A 774 -3.48 -31.21 -15.22
N ALA A 775 -2.36 -30.55 -15.56
CA ALA A 775 -2.22 -29.81 -16.80
C ALA A 775 -1.40 -30.65 -17.81
N ARG A 776 -1.88 -30.75 -19.07
CA ARG A 776 -1.20 -31.42 -20.16
C ARG A 776 -0.97 -30.43 -21.29
N SER A 777 0.28 -30.36 -21.79
CA SER A 777 0.66 -29.49 -22.90
C SER A 777 1.90 -30.05 -23.58
N ALA A 778 1.96 -30.08 -24.93
CA ALA A 778 3.11 -30.53 -25.72
C ALA A 778 3.63 -31.94 -25.32
N GLY A 779 2.73 -32.84 -24.93
CA GLY A 779 3.10 -34.20 -24.50
C GLY A 779 3.67 -34.31 -23.09
N LYS A 780 3.75 -33.22 -22.34
CA LYS A 780 4.15 -33.14 -20.93
C LYS A 780 2.93 -33.12 -20.03
N THR A 781 3.12 -33.59 -18.80
CA THR A 781 2.08 -33.57 -17.75
C THR A 781 2.64 -32.93 -16.48
N TYR A 782 1.90 -31.99 -15.94
CA TYR A 782 2.23 -31.27 -14.71
C TYR A 782 1.14 -31.55 -13.69
N ARG A 783 1.52 -31.82 -12.44
CA ARG A 783 0.59 -31.94 -11.34
C ARG A 783 0.64 -30.66 -10.49
N LEU A 784 -0.45 -29.89 -10.49
CA LEU A 784 -0.57 -28.60 -9.87
C LEU A 784 -1.37 -28.71 -8.56
N ARG A 785 -0.95 -28.00 -7.53
CA ARG A 785 -1.76 -27.82 -6.32
C ARG A 785 -2.83 -26.76 -6.57
N ILE A 786 -4.08 -27.08 -6.26
CA ILE A 786 -5.17 -26.10 -6.24
C ILE A 786 -5.03 -25.29 -4.97
N ARG A 787 -4.92 -23.95 -5.10
CA ARG A 787 -4.69 -23.03 -3.97
C ARG A 787 -6.01 -22.36 -3.53
N LEU A 788 -7.01 -23.22 -3.26
CA LEU A 788 -8.19 -22.87 -2.46
C LEU A 788 -7.90 -23.37 -1.05
N ASP A 789 -7.36 -22.49 -0.22
CA ASP A 789 -6.70 -22.88 1.04
C ASP A 789 -7.69 -23.00 2.21
N THR A 790 -8.95 -22.54 2.05
CA THR A 790 -9.99 -22.63 3.09
C THR A 790 -11.33 -23.12 2.53
N PRO A 791 -12.23 -23.71 3.35
CA PRO A 791 -13.57 -24.13 2.91
C PRO A 791 -14.39 -22.96 2.33
N ARG A 792 -14.24 -21.75 2.87
CA ARG A 792 -14.90 -20.54 2.39
C ARG A 792 -14.46 -20.18 0.97
N GLU A 793 -13.19 -20.35 0.65
CA GLU A 793 -12.67 -20.10 -0.69
C GLU A 793 -13.23 -21.08 -1.73
N HIS A 794 -13.48 -22.34 -1.35
CA HIS A 794 -14.21 -23.29 -2.19
C HIS A 794 -15.65 -22.86 -2.45
N ASP A 795 -16.34 -22.27 -1.45
CA ASP A 795 -17.67 -21.71 -1.65
C ASP A 795 -17.66 -20.52 -2.60
N TYR A 796 -16.71 -19.61 -2.45
CA TYR A 796 -16.55 -18.47 -3.37
C TYR A 796 -16.31 -18.95 -4.80
N HIS A 797 -15.38 -19.86 -5.00
CA HIS A 797 -15.09 -20.40 -6.34
C HIS A 797 -16.32 -21.07 -6.98
N ARG A 798 -17.08 -21.89 -6.22
CA ARG A 798 -18.32 -22.54 -6.70
C ARG A 798 -19.38 -21.53 -7.19
N HIS A 799 -19.43 -20.35 -6.61
CA HIS A 799 -20.39 -19.30 -7.00
C HIS A 799 -19.81 -18.35 -8.06
N GLY A 800 -18.54 -18.48 -8.44
CA GLY A 800 -17.87 -17.59 -9.39
C GLY A 800 -17.29 -16.34 -8.77
N GLY A 801 -17.10 -16.33 -7.45
CA GLY A 801 -16.48 -15.26 -6.68
C GLY A 801 -17.29 -14.82 -5.45
N VAL A 802 -16.73 -13.87 -4.72
CA VAL A 802 -17.33 -13.34 -3.47
C VAL A 802 -18.65 -12.64 -3.72
N LEU A 803 -18.71 -11.71 -4.68
CA LEU A 803 -19.93 -10.92 -4.94
C LEU A 803 -21.11 -11.77 -5.42
N PRO A 804 -20.95 -12.71 -6.37
CA PRO A 804 -22.01 -13.65 -6.71
C PRO A 804 -22.45 -14.52 -5.51
N TYR A 805 -21.54 -14.95 -4.67
CA TYR A 805 -21.85 -15.69 -3.44
C TYR A 805 -22.70 -14.84 -2.47
N VAL A 806 -22.28 -13.60 -2.21
CA VAL A 806 -23.02 -12.66 -1.35
C VAL A 806 -24.41 -12.38 -1.92
N LEU A 807 -24.51 -12.10 -3.22
CA LEU A 807 -25.78 -11.86 -3.91
C LEU A 807 -26.74 -13.05 -3.78
N HIS A 808 -26.23 -14.28 -3.91
CA HIS A 808 -27.03 -15.48 -3.73
C HIS A 808 -27.59 -15.55 -2.29
N ARG A 809 -26.73 -15.40 -1.28
CA ARG A 809 -27.14 -15.49 0.13
C ARG A 809 -28.15 -14.41 0.53
N LEU A 810 -27.91 -13.15 0.17
CA LEU A 810 -28.84 -12.05 0.45
C LEU A 810 -30.19 -12.23 -0.28
N SER A 811 -30.18 -12.74 -1.52
CA SER A 811 -31.38 -13.01 -2.28
C SER A 811 -32.26 -14.11 -1.66
N GLU A 812 -31.64 -15.10 -1.00
CA GLU A 812 -32.31 -16.19 -0.32
C GLU A 812 -32.71 -15.85 1.14
N GLY A 813 -32.42 -14.62 1.61
CA GLY A 813 -32.72 -14.19 2.97
C GLY A 813 -31.85 -14.88 4.04
N GLN A 814 -30.68 -15.38 3.64
CA GLN A 814 -29.72 -15.98 4.54
C GLN A 814 -28.81 -14.91 5.17
N SER A 815 -28.47 -15.05 6.44
CA SER A 815 -27.44 -14.21 7.06
C SER A 815 -26.09 -14.43 6.37
N LEU A 816 -25.35 -13.39 6.18
CA LEU A 816 -24.02 -13.40 5.57
C LEU A 816 -22.94 -13.95 6.53
#